data_bc31ea51d71640f0a8b27c740b92534f
#
_entry.id   bc31ea51d71640f0a8b27c740b92534f
#
_cell.length_a   1.000
_cell.length_b   1.000
_cell.length_c   1.000
_cell.angle_alpha   90.00
_cell.angle_beta   90.00
_cell.angle_gamma   90.00
#
_symmetry.space_group_name_H-M   'P 1'
#
loop_
_entity.id
_entity.type
_entity.pdbx_description
1 polymer ?
#
loop_
_entity_poly.entity_id
_entity_poly.type
_entity_poly.pdbx_seq_one_letter_code
_entity_poly.pdbx_strand_id
1 'polypeptide(L)'
;MANKDIVQETFPVLGMSCASCSARVEKTLNHQPGVRKAVVNYASAMATVEYDLQNCSPETLQQAVQAAGYDLLIKQDENMPDEVEQAHDKKYRALKFRTTWAIALSVPVMLIGMFFMDMPYANPVMWLLSTPIVFWLGRGFFANAWKQLKHGSANMDTLVANSTGIAYLFSLFNMLFPEFWLERGIHPHVYFEAASVIIAFILLGRLLEEKAKGNTSSAIRKLMGLQPKTVTVITGSSSERIVPIEQIRPGDIILVKPGERIAVDGIVTEGSSYVDESMLSGEPVAVAKQKDAKVFAGTINQKGSFRFSAEKVGTDTLLAKIIHMVQDAQGSKAPVQQLVDRIAAIFVPVIIGIAVLSFVAWILLDGQNGFTHGLLALVTVLIIACPCALGLATPTAIMVGIGKGAERGILIKDAESLEIAKKIDTVVLDKTGTVTEGKPVVGDWIQAAQAADTEDIFYSLEKLSEHPLAEAVVRHFRNARTVKIDNFESITGRGVQGEWNGKTYYAGNRKLLEEHRINISQSLCEGAARLTADAQTVIWFADHEKALAIAGITDRIKPTSIQAVSELQSAGIEVYMLTGDNEATAQEIARKAGILHYKAGVLPQEKAAFIGNLQKNGKKVAMVGDGINDSAALAQADLSIAMGGGSDIAMDVAKMTIISSDLTKIPEALKLSKLTVRTIRQNLFWAFIYNIIGVPVAAGVLYPVNGFLLNPMIAGAAMAFSSVSVVTNSLRLKRKKIEIAESPAIGNAAKPDNEVKPLTKKVMKKEFKVEGMMCNHCRMHVEKALNGMDGVHATVSLNPPVATVEFSEGEKTLDELQAAVSAEAGDYTLKE
;
A
#
# COMPACT_ATOMS: atom_id res chain seq x y z
N MET A 1 -17.57 -18.43 15.33
CA MET A 1 -18.18 -17.36 16.13
C MET A 1 -17.16 -16.24 16.17
N ALA A 2 -17.34 -15.17 15.39
CA ALA A 2 -16.49 -13.99 15.45
C ALA A 2 -16.77 -13.31 16.81
N ASN A 3 -15.72 -13.10 17.59
CA ASN A 3 -15.79 -12.41 18.90
C ASN A 3 -16.25 -10.96 18.64
N LYS A 4 -17.50 -10.63 18.89
CA LYS A 4 -18.11 -9.31 18.69
C LYS A 4 -17.55 -8.19 19.60
N ASP A 5 -16.68 -8.54 20.55
CA ASP A 5 -16.24 -7.64 21.63
C ASP A 5 -14.83 -7.07 21.44
N ILE A 6 -14.15 -7.40 20.31
CA ILE A 6 -12.79 -6.90 20.03
C ILE A 6 -12.90 -5.73 19.08
N VAL A 7 -12.36 -4.60 19.54
CA VAL A 7 -12.31 -3.34 18.78
C VAL A 7 -10.87 -2.92 18.54
N GLN A 8 -10.59 -2.41 17.37
CA GLN A 8 -9.33 -1.74 17.06
C GLN A 8 -9.58 -0.24 16.98
N GLU A 9 -8.89 0.52 17.82
CA GLU A 9 -8.98 1.97 17.85
C GLU A 9 -7.60 2.62 17.81
N THR A 10 -7.55 3.83 17.29
CA THR A 10 -6.31 4.61 17.15
C THR A 10 -6.40 5.91 17.95
N PHE A 11 -5.50 6.07 18.91
CA PHE A 11 -5.47 7.20 19.85
C PHE A 11 -4.23 8.07 19.65
N PRO A 12 -4.35 9.41 19.72
CA PRO A 12 -3.19 10.30 19.80
C PRO A 12 -2.44 10.14 21.12
N VAL A 13 -1.10 10.09 21.06
CA VAL A 13 -0.21 9.99 22.22
C VAL A 13 0.59 11.26 22.37
N LEU A 14 0.48 11.92 23.51
CA LEU A 14 1.20 13.14 23.82
C LEU A 14 2.46 12.87 24.70
N GLY A 15 3.46 13.72 24.57
CA GLY A 15 4.66 13.67 25.40
C GLY A 15 5.82 12.81 24.88
N MET A 16 5.65 12.06 23.78
CA MET A 16 6.73 11.31 23.16
C MET A 16 7.78 12.23 22.52
N SER A 17 9.07 12.00 22.85
CA SER A 17 10.20 12.78 22.32
C SER A 17 11.16 11.98 21.43
N CYS A 18 11.04 10.64 21.39
CA CYS A 18 11.92 9.76 20.61
C CYS A 18 11.28 8.38 20.38
N ALA A 19 11.88 7.59 19.49
CA ALA A 19 11.42 6.22 19.19
C ALA A 19 11.40 5.29 20.42
N SER A 20 12.36 5.45 21.37
CA SER A 20 12.35 4.68 22.61
C SER A 20 11.13 5.00 23.50
N CYS A 21 10.61 6.24 23.41
CA CYS A 21 9.39 6.63 24.11
C CYS A 21 8.18 5.89 23.55
N SER A 22 8.06 5.80 22.22
CA SER A 22 6.96 5.05 21.58
C SER A 22 7.04 3.55 21.89
N ALA A 23 8.23 2.96 21.87
CA ALA A 23 8.42 1.56 22.26
C ALA A 23 8.00 1.29 23.70
N ARG A 24 8.22 2.26 24.61
CA ARG A 24 7.79 2.16 25.99
C ARG A 24 6.27 2.23 26.13
N VAL A 25 5.61 3.22 25.49
CA VAL A 25 4.15 3.32 25.50
C VAL A 25 3.54 2.04 24.92
N GLU A 26 4.09 1.53 23.81
CA GLU A 26 3.67 0.28 23.18
C GLU A 26 3.80 -0.91 24.15
N LYS A 27 4.93 -1.03 24.84
CA LYS A 27 5.12 -2.08 25.85
C LYS A 27 4.12 -1.94 27.01
N THR A 28 3.86 -0.72 27.47
CA THR A 28 2.91 -0.45 28.55
C THR A 28 1.50 -0.86 28.15
N LEU A 29 1.06 -0.50 26.95
CA LEU A 29 -0.26 -0.87 26.42
C LEU A 29 -0.40 -2.38 26.24
N ASN A 30 0.60 -3.05 25.64
CA ASN A 30 0.58 -4.50 25.44
C ASN A 30 0.58 -5.32 26.73
N HIS A 31 0.93 -4.72 27.88
CA HIS A 31 0.87 -5.40 29.19
C HIS A 31 -0.46 -5.19 29.92
N GLN A 32 -1.40 -4.41 29.36
CA GLN A 32 -2.69 -4.20 29.98
C GLN A 32 -3.60 -5.44 29.76
N PRO A 33 -4.34 -5.87 30.81
CA PRO A 33 -5.34 -6.92 30.67
C PRO A 33 -6.39 -6.52 29.61
N GLY A 34 -6.75 -7.46 28.73
CA GLY A 34 -7.71 -7.20 27.66
C GLY A 34 -7.12 -6.63 26.37
N VAL A 35 -5.87 -6.18 26.36
CA VAL A 35 -5.19 -5.75 25.13
C VAL A 35 -4.57 -6.95 24.43
N ARG A 36 -4.96 -7.16 23.17
CA ARG A 36 -4.37 -8.19 22.31
C ARG A 36 -3.10 -7.72 21.63
N LYS A 37 -3.17 -6.51 21.07
CA LYS A 37 -2.05 -5.93 20.35
C LYS A 37 -2.14 -4.41 20.40
N ALA A 38 -1.06 -3.78 20.75
CA ALA A 38 -0.89 -2.34 20.63
C ALA A 38 0.36 -2.03 19.81
N VAL A 39 0.25 -1.06 18.92
CA VAL A 39 1.34 -0.55 18.09
C VAL A 39 1.39 0.96 18.21
N VAL A 40 2.55 1.52 18.55
CA VAL A 40 2.71 2.98 18.73
C VAL A 40 3.69 3.53 17.71
N ASN A 41 3.23 4.45 16.88
CA ASN A 41 4.05 5.11 15.88
C ASN A 41 4.51 6.47 16.38
N TYR A 42 5.82 6.64 16.50
CA TYR A 42 6.44 7.89 16.97
C TYR A 42 6.23 9.07 16.01
N ALA A 43 6.27 8.85 14.71
CA ALA A 43 6.21 9.93 13.72
C ALA A 43 4.81 10.52 13.58
N SER A 44 3.76 9.67 13.59
CA SER A 44 2.38 10.11 13.60
C SER A 44 1.88 10.51 14.99
N ALA A 45 2.63 10.15 16.05
CA ALA A 45 2.23 10.26 17.44
C ALA A 45 0.90 9.55 17.76
N MET A 46 0.62 8.41 17.11
CA MET A 46 -0.60 7.62 17.27
C MET A 46 -0.30 6.24 17.87
N ALA A 47 -1.24 5.74 18.67
CA ALA A 47 -1.26 4.39 19.20
C ALA A 47 -2.49 3.67 18.65
N THR A 48 -2.29 2.59 17.90
CA THR A 48 -3.37 1.70 17.45
C THR A 48 -3.42 0.52 18.41
N VAL A 49 -4.57 0.32 19.05
CA VAL A 49 -4.78 -0.69 20.10
C VAL A 49 -5.95 -1.58 19.72
N GLU A 50 -5.70 -2.89 19.69
CA GLU A 50 -6.69 -3.93 19.55
C GLU A 50 -6.98 -4.49 20.93
N TYR A 51 -8.20 -4.30 21.45
CA TYR A 51 -8.55 -4.66 22.81
C TYR A 51 -9.99 -5.16 22.92
N ASP A 52 -10.25 -5.89 24.01
CA ASP A 52 -11.55 -6.44 24.35
C ASP A 52 -12.31 -5.43 25.24
N LEU A 53 -13.45 -4.94 24.75
CA LEU A 53 -14.29 -3.96 25.45
C LEU A 53 -14.82 -4.46 26.80
N GLN A 54 -14.92 -5.78 27.01
CA GLN A 54 -15.38 -6.33 28.29
C GLN A 54 -14.31 -6.27 29.39
N ASN A 55 -13.03 -6.31 28.99
CA ASN A 55 -11.90 -6.43 29.89
C ASN A 55 -11.02 -5.16 29.97
N CYS A 56 -11.17 -4.23 29.03
CA CYS A 56 -10.38 -3.02 28.95
C CYS A 56 -11.20 -1.85 28.39
N SER A 57 -11.06 -0.69 29.00
CA SER A 57 -11.67 0.56 28.49
C SER A 57 -10.61 1.56 28.03
N PRO A 58 -10.97 2.53 27.16
CA PRO A 58 -10.06 3.60 26.78
C PRO A 58 -9.46 4.37 27.98
N GLU A 59 -10.24 4.58 29.04
CA GLU A 59 -9.78 5.26 30.25
C GLU A 59 -8.70 4.45 30.97
N THR A 60 -8.80 3.12 30.98
CA THR A 60 -7.79 2.23 31.55
C THR A 60 -6.48 2.33 30.76
N LEU A 61 -6.58 2.39 29.43
CA LEU A 61 -5.43 2.58 28.54
C LEU A 61 -4.77 3.95 28.81
N GLN A 62 -5.56 5.01 28.96
CA GLN A 62 -5.06 6.34 29.29
C GLN A 62 -4.32 6.36 30.62
N GLN A 63 -4.90 5.82 31.68
CA GLN A 63 -4.28 5.76 32.99
C GLN A 63 -2.94 5.01 32.96
N ALA A 64 -2.87 3.90 32.22
CA ALA A 64 -1.64 3.15 32.06
C ALA A 64 -0.55 3.97 31.33
N VAL A 65 -0.93 4.70 30.31
CA VAL A 65 0.00 5.58 29.56
C VAL A 65 0.43 6.77 30.41
N GLN A 66 -0.48 7.35 31.21
CA GLN A 66 -0.16 8.43 32.14
C GLN A 66 0.80 7.96 33.23
N ALA A 67 0.62 6.77 33.80
CA ALA A 67 1.55 6.17 34.76
C ALA A 67 2.95 5.95 34.13
N ALA A 68 3.05 5.71 32.84
CA ALA A 68 4.32 5.64 32.12
C ALA A 68 4.95 7.01 31.83
N GLY A 69 4.26 8.12 32.17
CA GLY A 69 4.73 9.49 32.00
C GLY A 69 4.42 10.14 30.66
N TYR A 70 3.43 9.62 29.92
CA TYR A 70 2.89 10.12 28.66
C TYR A 70 1.39 10.34 28.81
N ASP A 71 0.70 10.81 27.77
CA ASP A 71 -0.75 10.95 27.79
C ASP A 71 -1.39 10.38 26.53
N LEU A 72 -2.61 9.83 26.68
CA LEU A 72 -3.42 9.26 25.63
C LEU A 72 -4.73 10.04 25.54
N LEU A 73 -5.05 10.59 24.36
CA LEU A 73 -6.30 11.32 24.17
C LEU A 73 -7.41 10.34 23.79
N ILE A 74 -8.46 10.25 24.64
CA ILE A 74 -9.57 9.30 24.49
C ILE A 74 -10.85 9.93 23.95
N LYS A 75 -10.98 11.27 23.99
CA LYS A 75 -12.22 11.92 23.54
C LYS A 75 -12.34 11.86 22.03
N GLN A 76 -13.41 11.26 21.56
CA GLN A 76 -13.84 11.25 20.15
C GLN A 76 -14.74 12.46 19.84
N ASP A 77 -14.46 13.63 20.40
CA ASP A 77 -15.18 14.84 20.04
C ASP A 77 -14.74 15.30 18.63
N GLU A 78 -15.67 15.82 17.87
CA GLU A 78 -15.48 16.36 16.50
C GLU A 78 -14.35 17.43 16.42
N ASN A 79 -13.93 18.00 17.54
CA ASN A 79 -12.84 18.95 17.70
C ASN A 79 -11.45 18.30 17.93
N MET A 80 -11.35 16.95 17.94
CA MET A 80 -10.09 16.24 18.21
C MET A 80 -8.95 16.61 17.23
N PRO A 81 -9.19 16.75 15.91
CA PRO A 81 -8.15 17.20 14.98
C PRO A 81 -7.59 18.58 15.33
N ASP A 82 -8.45 19.50 15.77
CA ASP A 82 -8.05 20.86 16.15
C ASP A 82 -7.25 20.86 17.47
N GLU A 83 -7.59 20.03 18.44
CA GLU A 83 -6.86 19.90 19.71
C GLU A 83 -5.47 19.30 19.50
N VAL A 84 -5.34 18.26 18.68
CA VAL A 84 -4.05 17.66 18.31
C VAL A 84 -3.18 18.66 17.56
N GLU A 85 -3.76 19.43 16.64
CA GLU A 85 -3.05 20.47 15.89
C GLU A 85 -2.60 21.63 16.82
N GLN A 86 -3.44 22.06 17.71
CA GLN A 86 -3.10 23.10 18.71
C GLN A 86 -1.98 22.61 19.65
N ALA A 87 -2.02 21.36 20.10
CA ALA A 87 -0.97 20.76 20.92
C ALA A 87 0.36 20.69 20.16
N HIS A 88 0.32 20.30 18.88
CA HIS A 88 1.47 20.25 18.00
C HIS A 88 2.05 21.66 17.75
N ASP A 89 1.21 22.64 17.44
CA ASP A 89 1.63 24.03 17.24
C ASP A 89 2.23 24.64 18.50
N LYS A 90 1.64 24.40 19.67
CA LYS A 90 2.17 24.83 20.95
C LYS A 90 3.56 24.26 21.22
N LYS A 91 3.72 22.96 20.96
CA LYS A 91 5.01 22.26 21.06
C LYS A 91 6.05 22.83 20.08
N TYR A 92 5.67 23.05 18.83
CA TYR A 92 6.53 23.62 17.81
C TYR A 92 7.00 25.03 18.16
N ARG A 93 6.07 25.91 18.60
CA ARG A 93 6.41 27.29 19.03
C ARG A 93 7.34 27.27 20.24
N ALA A 94 7.08 26.44 21.23
CA ALA A 94 7.95 26.29 22.40
C ALA A 94 9.35 25.78 22.01
N LEU A 95 9.43 24.80 21.11
CA LEU A 95 10.69 24.28 20.61
C LEU A 95 11.45 25.32 19.77
N LYS A 96 10.75 26.07 18.91
CA LYS A 96 11.33 27.17 18.13
C LYS A 96 11.93 28.25 19.06
N PHE A 97 11.20 28.66 20.09
CA PHE A 97 11.70 29.61 21.09
C PHE A 97 13.00 29.11 21.74
N ARG A 98 13.00 27.90 22.28
CA ARG A 98 14.19 27.29 22.91
C ARG A 98 15.36 27.19 21.95
N THR A 99 15.14 26.77 20.72
CA THR A 99 16.20 26.62 19.71
C THR A 99 16.79 27.99 19.34
N THR A 100 15.94 28.99 19.10
CA THR A 100 16.41 30.33 18.73
C THR A 100 17.27 30.93 19.82
N TRP A 101 16.84 30.86 21.10
CA TRP A 101 17.63 31.38 22.23
C TRP A 101 18.89 30.54 22.51
N ALA A 102 18.82 29.20 22.34
CA ALA A 102 19.99 28.36 22.49
C ALA A 102 21.08 28.71 21.47
N ILE A 103 20.71 28.92 20.21
CA ILE A 103 21.64 29.34 19.15
C ILE A 103 22.18 30.75 19.46
N ALA A 104 21.29 31.69 19.80
CA ALA A 104 21.67 33.08 20.06
C ALA A 104 22.69 33.21 21.23
N LEU A 105 22.53 32.41 22.26
CA LEU A 105 23.45 32.41 23.41
C LEU A 105 24.70 31.53 23.15
N SER A 106 24.62 30.47 22.35
CA SER A 106 25.75 29.59 22.05
C SER A 106 26.79 30.24 21.12
N VAL A 107 26.35 31.12 20.21
CA VAL A 107 27.27 31.80 19.29
C VAL A 107 28.33 32.63 20.03
N PRO A 108 27.99 33.52 21.00
CA PRO A 108 29.00 34.23 21.81
C PRO A 108 29.92 33.28 22.58
N VAL A 109 29.35 32.24 23.21
CA VAL A 109 30.12 31.24 23.95
C VAL A 109 31.14 30.55 23.04
N MET A 110 30.72 30.16 21.84
CA MET A 110 31.61 29.55 20.85
C MET A 110 32.69 30.50 20.39
N LEU A 111 32.34 31.74 20.08
CA LEU A 111 33.35 32.75 19.65
C LEU A 111 34.39 33.03 20.73
N ILE A 112 33.97 33.14 22.00
CA ILE A 112 34.89 33.32 23.12
C ILE A 112 35.80 32.08 23.24
N GLY A 113 35.21 30.88 23.25
CA GLY A 113 35.99 29.64 23.42
C GLY A 113 36.95 29.32 22.26
N MET A 114 36.70 29.82 21.02
CA MET A 114 37.57 29.56 19.87
C MET A 114 38.61 30.67 19.62
N PHE A 115 38.26 31.94 19.87
CA PHE A 115 39.11 33.07 19.40
C PHE A 115 39.54 34.01 20.52
N PHE A 116 38.85 33.95 21.69
CA PHE A 116 39.11 34.92 22.77
C PHE A 116 39.31 34.25 24.12
N MET A 117 39.90 33.05 24.15
CA MET A 117 40.16 32.32 25.43
C MET A 117 41.05 33.06 26.39
N ASP A 118 41.99 33.86 25.90
CA ASP A 118 42.94 34.64 26.68
C ASP A 118 42.36 35.98 27.21
N MET A 119 41.11 36.29 26.87
CA MET A 119 40.43 37.50 27.30
C MET A 119 40.19 37.44 28.84
N PRO A 120 40.46 38.53 29.57
CA PRO A 120 40.18 38.57 31.02
C PRO A 120 38.70 38.27 31.26
N TYR A 121 38.42 37.36 32.18
CA TYR A 121 37.06 36.87 32.51
C TYR A 121 36.37 36.03 31.43
N ALA A 122 37.04 35.50 30.44
CA ALA A 122 36.46 34.65 29.40
C ALA A 122 35.69 33.46 30.01
N ASN A 123 36.30 32.73 30.92
CA ASN A 123 35.67 31.55 31.56
C ASN A 123 34.42 31.91 32.36
N PRO A 124 34.37 32.91 33.26
CA PRO A 124 33.15 33.35 33.93
C PRO A 124 32.04 33.81 32.99
N VAL A 125 32.36 34.51 31.87
CA VAL A 125 31.38 34.94 30.89
C VAL A 125 30.80 33.73 30.14
N MET A 126 31.66 32.79 29.72
CA MET A 126 31.16 31.52 29.11
C MET A 126 30.32 30.74 30.06
N TRP A 127 30.67 30.61 31.36
CA TRP A 127 29.86 29.96 32.36
C TRP A 127 28.48 30.63 32.54
N LEU A 128 28.42 31.94 32.66
CA LEU A 128 27.17 32.69 32.80
C LEU A 128 26.22 32.48 31.61
N LEU A 129 26.75 32.48 30.39
CA LEU A 129 25.96 32.27 29.16
C LEU A 129 25.56 30.81 28.95
N SER A 130 26.42 29.85 29.29
CA SER A 130 26.16 28.42 29.10
C SER A 130 25.15 27.87 30.13
N THR A 131 25.11 28.40 31.36
CA THR A 131 24.20 27.95 32.42
C THR A 131 22.72 27.95 32.00
N PRO A 132 22.14 29.04 31.45
CA PRO A 132 20.77 29.05 30.97
C PRO A 132 20.57 28.12 29.75
N ILE A 133 21.58 27.90 28.91
CA ILE A 133 21.48 26.98 27.79
C ILE A 133 21.32 25.55 28.30
N VAL A 134 22.16 25.14 29.27
CA VAL A 134 22.15 23.76 29.76
C VAL A 134 20.94 23.49 30.64
N PHE A 135 20.64 24.33 31.65
CA PHE A 135 19.66 24.02 32.68
C PHE A 135 18.24 24.55 32.43
N TRP A 136 18.08 25.60 31.61
CA TRP A 136 16.77 26.13 31.25
C TRP A 136 16.30 25.70 29.87
N LEU A 137 17.07 25.99 28.83
CA LEU A 137 16.70 25.65 27.47
C LEU A 137 16.81 24.12 27.22
N GLY A 138 17.85 23.50 27.79
CA GLY A 138 18.15 22.06 27.74
C GLY A 138 17.46 21.21 28.81
N ARG A 139 16.65 21.79 29.71
CA ARG A 139 16.04 21.09 30.84
C ARG A 139 15.31 19.79 30.47
N GLY A 140 14.74 19.75 29.28
CA GLY A 140 13.98 18.60 28.80
C GLY A 140 14.84 17.34 28.68
N PHE A 141 16.11 17.49 28.28
CA PHE A 141 17.04 16.35 28.18
C PHE A 141 17.31 15.73 29.54
N PHE A 142 17.59 16.54 30.51
CA PHE A 142 17.87 16.08 31.91
C PHE A 142 16.64 15.48 32.58
N ALA A 143 15.46 16.11 32.41
CA ALA A 143 14.21 15.61 32.98
C ALA A 143 13.83 14.24 32.35
N ASN A 144 13.99 14.09 31.03
CA ASN A 144 13.72 12.82 30.36
C ASN A 144 14.77 11.75 30.70
N ALA A 145 16.06 12.12 30.81
CA ALA A 145 17.10 11.20 31.22
C ALA A 145 16.84 10.65 32.64
N TRP A 146 16.43 11.53 33.58
CA TRP A 146 16.07 11.14 34.93
C TRP A 146 14.87 10.18 34.98
N LYS A 147 13.83 10.47 34.19
CA LYS A 147 12.66 9.57 34.03
C LYS A 147 13.09 8.20 33.53
N GLN A 148 13.96 8.14 32.50
CA GLN A 148 14.44 6.88 31.96
C GLN A 148 15.28 6.08 32.95
N LEU A 149 16.16 6.77 33.69
CA LEU A 149 17.00 6.14 34.73
C LEU A 149 16.16 5.46 35.80
N LYS A 150 15.10 6.12 36.32
CA LYS A 150 14.16 5.54 37.29
C LYS A 150 13.53 4.21 36.82
N HIS A 151 13.49 3.97 35.50
CA HIS A 151 12.91 2.77 34.93
C HIS A 151 13.96 1.82 34.35
N GLY A 152 15.24 1.98 34.69
CA GLY A 152 16.31 1.11 34.24
C GLY A 152 16.55 1.08 32.71
N SER A 153 16.20 2.19 32.04
CA SER A 153 16.37 2.31 30.59
C SER A 153 17.20 3.54 30.22
N ALA A 154 17.83 3.52 29.06
CA ALA A 154 18.60 4.63 28.52
C ALA A 154 18.09 4.96 27.11
N ASN A 155 18.08 6.24 26.79
CA ASN A 155 17.68 6.74 25.48
C ASN A 155 18.60 7.86 25.01
N MET A 156 18.25 8.49 23.87
CA MET A 156 18.99 9.62 23.32
C MET A 156 19.14 10.78 24.32
N ASP A 157 18.08 11.10 25.08
CA ASP A 157 18.12 12.19 26.07
C ASP A 157 19.11 11.87 27.19
N THR A 158 19.30 10.59 27.54
CA THR A 158 20.29 10.12 28.51
C THR A 158 21.71 10.38 27.99
N LEU A 159 21.99 10.10 26.72
CA LEU A 159 23.32 10.37 26.11
C LEU A 159 23.62 11.87 26.10
N VAL A 160 22.65 12.69 25.69
CA VAL A 160 22.81 14.15 25.66
C VAL A 160 22.99 14.73 27.06
N ALA A 161 22.16 14.33 28.02
CA ALA A 161 22.24 14.81 29.39
C ALA A 161 23.59 14.45 30.05
N ASN A 162 24.04 13.19 29.85
CA ASN A 162 25.34 12.77 30.40
C ASN A 162 26.50 13.52 29.76
N SER A 163 26.55 13.59 28.41
CA SER A 163 27.65 14.24 27.71
C SER A 163 27.75 15.74 28.04
N THR A 164 26.62 16.46 27.95
CA THR A 164 26.61 17.91 28.24
C THR A 164 26.77 18.21 29.74
N GLY A 165 26.20 17.36 30.62
CA GLY A 165 26.36 17.47 32.07
C GLY A 165 27.80 17.22 32.50
N ILE A 166 28.47 16.20 31.98
CA ILE A 166 29.89 15.92 32.26
C ILE A 166 30.77 17.08 31.74
N ALA A 167 30.58 17.54 30.53
CA ALA A 167 31.34 18.66 29.95
C ALA A 167 31.15 19.93 30.79
N TYR A 168 29.95 20.25 31.22
CA TYR A 168 29.65 21.43 32.03
C TYR A 168 30.26 21.32 33.42
N LEU A 169 30.08 20.21 34.14
CA LEU A 169 30.63 20.02 35.49
C LEU A 169 32.15 20.00 35.48
N PHE A 170 32.77 19.39 34.46
CA PHE A 170 34.21 19.40 34.31
C PHE A 170 34.74 20.82 34.05
N SER A 171 34.06 21.59 33.22
CA SER A 171 34.44 22.98 32.95
C SER A 171 34.29 23.87 34.20
N LEU A 172 33.22 23.65 34.97
CA LEU A 172 32.99 24.33 36.25
C LEU A 172 34.10 24.02 37.25
N PHE A 173 34.50 22.74 37.36
CA PHE A 173 35.59 22.30 38.22
C PHE A 173 36.92 22.97 37.79
N ASN A 174 37.24 22.96 36.49
CA ASN A 174 38.45 23.56 35.97
C ASN A 174 38.51 25.08 36.18
N MET A 175 37.37 25.75 36.09
CA MET A 175 37.25 27.18 36.35
C MET A 175 37.43 27.53 37.85
N LEU A 176 36.86 26.72 38.75
CA LEU A 176 36.88 26.99 40.18
C LEU A 176 38.16 26.54 40.86
N PHE A 177 38.82 25.48 40.37
CA PHE A 177 40.03 24.88 40.95
C PHE A 177 41.14 24.72 39.92
N PRO A 178 41.60 25.81 39.30
CA PRO A 178 42.66 25.75 38.29
C PRO A 178 43.99 25.25 38.85
N GLU A 179 44.31 25.57 40.08
CA GLU A 179 45.54 25.18 40.81
C GLU A 179 45.71 23.67 40.84
N PHE A 180 44.65 22.90 41.00
CA PHE A 180 44.66 21.43 40.97
C PHE A 180 45.34 20.84 39.72
N TRP A 181 45.21 21.49 38.57
CA TRP A 181 45.85 21.07 37.29
C TRP A 181 47.23 21.71 37.10
N LEU A 182 47.39 22.95 37.49
CA LEU A 182 48.65 23.67 37.32
C LEU A 182 49.76 23.03 38.13
N GLU A 183 49.48 22.54 39.36
CA GLU A 183 50.42 21.77 40.18
C GLU A 183 50.87 20.46 39.53
N ARG A 184 50.12 19.94 38.59
CA ARG A 184 50.40 18.71 37.83
C ARG A 184 50.98 19.01 36.42
N GLY A 185 51.30 20.30 36.13
CA GLY A 185 51.83 20.73 34.86
C GLY A 185 50.82 20.71 33.68
N ILE A 186 49.55 20.67 33.99
CA ILE A 186 48.46 20.61 33.00
C ILE A 186 47.73 21.97 32.98
N HIS A 187 47.56 22.57 31.81
CA HIS A 187 46.71 23.76 31.70
C HIS A 187 45.22 23.36 31.68
N PRO A 188 44.41 23.94 32.59
CA PRO A 188 42.98 23.59 32.65
C PRO A 188 42.22 24.20 31.49
N HIS A 189 41.60 23.35 30.65
CA HIS A 189 40.71 23.78 29.59
C HIS A 189 39.25 23.67 30.01
N VAL A 190 38.44 24.64 29.64
CA VAL A 190 36.99 24.62 29.83
C VAL A 190 36.32 24.20 28.50
N TYR A 191 35.13 23.59 28.60
CA TYR A 191 34.32 23.07 27.48
C TYR A 191 32.88 23.57 27.55
N PHE A 192 32.65 24.80 28.11
CA PHE A 192 31.31 25.41 28.16
C PHE A 192 30.74 25.64 26.78
N GLU A 193 31.58 25.96 25.78
CA GLU A 193 31.23 26.13 24.39
C GLU A 193 30.71 24.78 23.79
N ALA A 194 31.38 23.68 24.11
CA ALA A 194 30.97 22.36 23.65
C ALA A 194 29.59 22.00 24.19
N ALA A 195 29.35 22.11 25.53
CA ALA A 195 28.06 21.82 26.12
C ALA A 195 26.92 22.66 25.52
N SER A 196 27.18 23.95 25.28
CA SER A 196 26.21 24.91 24.75
C SER A 196 25.86 24.62 23.30
N VAL A 197 26.87 24.42 22.45
CA VAL A 197 26.74 24.18 21.02
C VAL A 197 26.05 22.83 20.76
N ILE A 198 26.37 21.80 21.55
CA ILE A 198 25.71 20.48 21.45
C ILE A 198 24.20 20.62 21.69
N ILE A 199 23.79 21.29 22.77
CA ILE A 199 22.37 21.52 23.06
C ILE A 199 21.71 22.30 21.92
N ALA A 200 22.35 23.37 21.42
CA ALA A 200 21.83 24.16 20.33
C ALA A 200 21.62 23.34 19.05
N PHE A 201 22.60 22.52 18.64
CA PHE A 201 22.49 21.65 17.46
C PHE A 201 21.44 20.56 17.62
N ILE A 202 21.31 19.95 18.80
CA ILE A 202 20.31 18.92 19.03
C ILE A 202 18.90 19.53 19.07
N LEU A 203 18.71 20.72 19.66
CA LEU A 203 17.44 21.44 19.60
C LEU A 203 17.10 21.85 18.17
N LEU A 204 18.08 22.29 17.38
CA LEU A 204 17.92 22.58 15.95
C LEU A 204 17.49 21.34 15.18
N GLY A 205 18.15 20.21 15.39
CA GLY A 205 17.78 18.92 14.80
C GLY A 205 16.32 18.55 15.12
N ARG A 206 15.90 18.67 16.37
CA ARG A 206 14.51 18.43 16.81
C ARG A 206 13.51 19.41 16.20
N LEU A 207 13.89 20.69 16.06
CA LEU A 207 13.02 21.68 15.40
C LEU A 207 12.78 21.34 13.93
N LEU A 208 13.84 20.95 13.21
CA LEU A 208 13.74 20.52 11.82
C LEU A 208 12.94 19.23 11.68
N GLU A 209 13.11 18.31 12.61
CA GLU A 209 12.31 17.09 12.73
C GLU A 209 10.82 17.37 12.92
N GLU A 210 10.44 18.25 13.88
CA GLU A 210 9.06 18.59 14.13
C GLU A 210 8.40 19.31 12.94
N LYS A 211 9.16 20.20 12.28
CA LYS A 211 8.72 20.85 11.03
C LYS A 211 8.49 19.81 9.90
N ALA A 212 9.32 18.80 9.81
CA ALA A 212 9.18 17.74 8.83
C ALA A 212 7.95 16.86 9.07
N LYS A 213 7.69 16.49 10.33
CA LYS A 213 6.47 15.76 10.71
C LYS A 213 5.21 16.52 10.30
N GLY A 214 5.16 17.82 10.54
CA GLY A 214 4.05 18.67 10.08
C GLY A 214 3.85 18.66 8.57
N ASN A 215 4.92 18.62 7.78
CA ASN A 215 4.85 18.58 6.33
C ASN A 215 4.44 17.20 5.77
N THR A 216 4.73 16.11 6.47
CA THR A 216 4.35 14.76 6.04
C THR A 216 2.87 14.46 6.24
N SER A 217 2.22 15.10 7.22
CA SER A 217 0.75 15.01 7.45
C SER A 217 -0.08 15.88 6.49
N SER A 218 0.56 16.59 5.56
CA SER A 218 -0.14 17.53 4.67
C SER A 218 -1.15 16.86 3.73
N ALA A 219 -0.98 15.58 3.38
CA ALA A 219 -1.91 14.86 2.51
C ALA A 219 -3.26 14.63 3.22
N ILE A 220 -3.25 14.19 4.48
CA ILE A 220 -4.48 14.03 5.28
C ILE A 220 -5.17 15.38 5.46
N ARG A 221 -4.43 16.44 5.79
CA ARG A 221 -5.00 17.80 5.93
C ARG A 221 -5.66 18.29 4.64
N LYS A 222 -5.09 17.99 3.48
CA LYS A 222 -5.72 18.31 2.20
C LYS A 222 -7.05 17.56 2.04
N LEU A 223 -7.10 16.27 2.37
CA LEU A 223 -8.32 15.46 2.30
C LEU A 223 -9.39 15.98 3.28
N MET A 224 -9.03 16.25 4.54
CA MET A 224 -9.95 16.83 5.53
C MET A 224 -10.47 18.20 5.11
N GLY A 225 -9.65 19.04 4.48
CA GLY A 225 -10.03 20.35 3.96
C GLY A 225 -10.97 20.31 2.73
N LEU A 226 -11.33 19.12 2.23
CA LEU A 226 -12.28 18.97 1.12
C LEU A 226 -13.73 19.02 1.60
N GLN A 227 -14.01 18.78 2.87
CA GLN A 227 -15.36 18.78 3.41
C GLN A 227 -15.81 20.22 3.71
N PRO A 228 -16.95 20.68 3.15
CA PRO A 228 -17.50 22.00 3.48
C PRO A 228 -18.08 21.99 4.89
N LYS A 229 -18.03 23.14 5.58
CA LYS A 229 -18.60 23.29 6.93
C LYS A 229 -20.12 23.48 6.95
N THR A 230 -20.69 23.96 5.86
CA THR A 230 -22.13 24.23 5.74
C THR A 230 -22.66 23.78 4.38
N VAL A 231 -23.94 23.48 4.32
CA VAL A 231 -24.64 23.00 3.11
C VAL A 231 -26.01 23.65 2.98
N THR A 232 -26.52 23.70 1.75
CA THR A 232 -27.86 24.17 1.45
C THR A 232 -28.82 22.98 1.36
N VAL A 233 -29.71 22.87 2.36
CA VAL A 233 -30.76 21.83 2.41
C VAL A 233 -32.08 22.44 1.94
N ILE A 234 -32.85 21.66 1.18
CA ILE A 234 -34.20 22.04 0.74
C ILE A 234 -35.20 21.46 1.70
N THR A 235 -35.98 22.30 2.37
CA THR A 235 -37.04 21.94 3.29
C THR A 235 -38.42 22.28 2.72
N GLY A 236 -39.34 21.29 2.67
CA GLY A 236 -40.71 21.51 2.20
C GLY A 236 -40.80 21.94 0.74
N SER A 237 -41.74 22.85 0.42
CA SER A 237 -42.04 23.26 -0.95
C SER A 237 -41.07 24.29 -1.54
N SER A 238 -39.72 24.13 -1.35
CA SER A 238 -38.62 24.89 -1.99
C SER A 238 -37.94 25.97 -1.12
N SER A 239 -38.02 25.94 0.22
CA SER A 239 -37.21 26.85 1.02
C SER A 239 -35.78 26.34 1.17
N GLU A 240 -34.80 27.13 0.74
CA GLU A 240 -33.38 26.89 0.93
C GLU A 240 -32.97 27.26 2.36
N ARG A 241 -32.32 26.37 3.08
CA ARG A 241 -31.77 26.61 4.41
C ARG A 241 -30.31 26.18 4.45
N ILE A 242 -29.44 27.07 4.89
CA ILE A 242 -28.03 26.74 5.15
C ILE A 242 -27.92 26.13 6.55
N VAL A 243 -27.40 24.92 6.65
CA VAL A 243 -27.21 24.21 7.90
C VAL A 243 -25.74 23.74 8.02
N PRO A 244 -25.22 23.58 9.25
CA PRO A 244 -23.96 22.89 9.48
C PRO A 244 -24.03 21.47 8.97
N ILE A 245 -22.90 20.91 8.49
CA ILE A 245 -22.85 19.57 7.92
C ILE A 245 -23.23 18.48 8.94
N GLU A 246 -22.96 18.70 10.22
CA GLU A 246 -23.25 17.77 11.32
C GLU A 246 -24.76 17.57 11.54
N GLN A 247 -25.61 18.46 11.02
CA GLN A 247 -27.06 18.36 11.15
C GLN A 247 -27.74 17.59 10.03
N ILE A 248 -26.98 17.20 8.98
CA ILE A 248 -27.53 16.47 7.83
C ILE A 248 -27.86 15.03 8.24
N ARG A 249 -28.99 14.56 7.74
CA ARG A 249 -29.47 13.19 7.94
C ARG A 249 -29.64 12.47 6.61
N PRO A 250 -29.52 11.14 6.58
CA PRO A 250 -29.91 10.37 5.40
C PRO A 250 -31.35 10.70 4.98
N GLY A 251 -31.54 10.94 3.68
CA GLY A 251 -32.82 11.35 3.09
C GLY A 251 -32.99 12.86 2.89
N ASP A 252 -32.14 13.71 3.46
CA ASP A 252 -32.18 15.15 3.22
C ASP A 252 -31.85 15.46 1.75
N ILE A 253 -32.58 16.44 1.17
CA ILE A 253 -32.33 16.90 -0.20
C ILE A 253 -31.39 18.10 -0.16
N ILE A 254 -30.24 17.95 -0.79
CA ILE A 254 -29.19 18.95 -0.79
C ILE A 254 -29.07 19.56 -2.19
N LEU A 255 -28.99 20.89 -2.25
CA LEU A 255 -28.72 21.64 -3.47
C LEU A 255 -27.23 21.96 -3.57
N VAL A 256 -26.64 21.66 -4.73
CA VAL A 256 -25.24 22.00 -5.03
C VAL A 256 -25.17 22.91 -6.24
N LYS A 257 -24.58 24.09 -6.02
CA LYS A 257 -24.39 25.11 -7.06
C LYS A 257 -23.02 24.97 -7.73
N PRO A 258 -22.80 25.56 -8.92
CA PRO A 258 -21.49 25.54 -9.58
C PRO A 258 -20.37 26.09 -8.68
N GLY A 259 -19.24 25.37 -8.63
CA GLY A 259 -18.10 25.70 -7.80
C GLY A 259 -18.20 25.23 -6.34
N GLU A 260 -19.35 24.74 -5.89
CA GLU A 260 -19.52 24.21 -4.55
C GLU A 260 -18.99 22.77 -4.43
N ARG A 261 -18.59 22.43 -3.21
CA ARG A 261 -18.19 21.06 -2.86
C ARG A 261 -19.39 20.27 -2.38
N ILE A 262 -19.45 19.01 -2.79
CA ILE A 262 -20.44 18.05 -2.33
C ILE A 262 -20.07 17.65 -0.90
N ALA A 263 -21.04 17.76 0.01
CA ALA A 263 -20.77 17.61 1.45
C ALA A 263 -20.82 16.17 1.94
N VAL A 264 -21.74 15.35 1.40
CA VAL A 264 -22.04 13.98 1.81
C VAL A 264 -22.25 13.10 0.59
N ASP A 265 -22.22 11.78 0.75
CA ASP A 265 -22.50 10.87 -0.36
C ASP A 265 -24.00 10.73 -0.57
N GLY A 266 -24.42 10.59 -1.84
CA GLY A 266 -25.83 10.45 -2.15
C GLY A 266 -26.13 10.19 -3.62
N ILE A 267 -27.41 10.30 -4.00
CA ILE A 267 -27.91 10.04 -5.36
C ILE A 267 -28.59 11.30 -5.90
N VAL A 268 -28.26 11.68 -7.13
CA VAL A 268 -28.87 12.82 -7.82
C VAL A 268 -30.36 12.55 -8.07
N THR A 269 -31.21 13.44 -7.58
CA THR A 269 -32.67 13.38 -7.77
C THR A 269 -33.15 14.24 -8.92
N GLU A 270 -32.56 15.44 -9.08
CA GLU A 270 -32.94 16.40 -10.10
C GLU A 270 -31.72 17.19 -10.61
N GLY A 271 -31.78 17.59 -11.88
CA GLY A 271 -30.72 18.36 -12.52
C GLY A 271 -29.63 17.51 -13.14
N SER A 272 -28.60 18.15 -13.67
CA SER A 272 -27.43 17.50 -14.25
C SER A 272 -26.22 18.43 -14.15
N SER A 273 -25.04 17.85 -14.00
CA SER A 273 -23.78 18.59 -13.93
C SER A 273 -22.58 17.73 -14.32
N TYR A 274 -21.41 18.38 -14.40
CA TYR A 274 -20.11 17.74 -14.41
C TYR A 274 -19.43 17.94 -13.07
N VAL A 275 -19.00 16.85 -12.45
CA VAL A 275 -18.37 16.85 -11.12
C VAL A 275 -16.92 16.41 -11.25
N ASP A 276 -16.02 17.20 -10.68
CA ASP A 276 -14.60 16.84 -10.57
C ASP A 276 -14.41 15.91 -9.37
N GLU A 277 -14.13 14.65 -9.69
CA GLU A 277 -13.86 13.56 -8.75
C GLU A 277 -12.36 13.26 -8.63
N SER A 278 -11.49 14.09 -9.22
CA SER A 278 -10.04 13.85 -9.28
C SER A 278 -9.37 13.67 -7.92
N MET A 279 -9.93 14.29 -6.88
CA MET A 279 -9.42 14.18 -5.51
C MET A 279 -9.66 12.81 -4.89
N LEU A 280 -10.63 12.04 -5.40
CA LEU A 280 -10.94 10.68 -4.98
C LEU A 280 -10.34 9.66 -5.96
N SER A 281 -10.67 9.78 -7.24
CA SER A 281 -10.27 8.81 -8.28
C SER A 281 -8.84 9.01 -8.79
N GLY A 282 -8.29 10.22 -8.66
CA GLY A 282 -7.03 10.62 -9.28
C GLY A 282 -7.13 10.87 -10.79
N GLU A 283 -8.34 10.83 -11.36
CA GLU A 283 -8.60 11.06 -12.79
C GLU A 283 -8.94 12.53 -13.05
N PRO A 284 -8.27 13.23 -13.98
CA PRO A 284 -8.45 14.67 -14.17
C PRO A 284 -9.74 15.05 -14.93
N VAL A 285 -10.47 14.06 -15.47
CA VAL A 285 -11.65 14.30 -16.29
C VAL A 285 -12.90 14.37 -15.41
N ALA A 286 -13.66 15.46 -15.52
CA ALA A 286 -14.92 15.61 -14.80
C ALA A 286 -15.98 14.61 -15.29
N VAL A 287 -16.69 14.02 -14.34
CA VAL A 287 -17.71 12.97 -14.59
C VAL A 287 -19.09 13.60 -14.73
N ALA A 288 -19.81 13.24 -15.78
CA ALA A 288 -21.20 13.68 -15.95
C ALA A 288 -22.10 13.02 -14.90
N LYS A 289 -22.88 13.82 -14.18
CA LYS A 289 -23.87 13.39 -13.18
C LYS A 289 -25.26 13.80 -13.67
N GLN A 290 -26.12 12.80 -13.76
CA GLN A 290 -27.52 12.93 -14.14
C GLN A 290 -28.40 12.28 -13.07
N LYS A 291 -29.71 12.33 -13.21
CA LYS A 291 -30.62 11.65 -12.30
C LYS A 291 -30.18 10.19 -12.06
N ASP A 292 -30.28 9.73 -10.84
CA ASP A 292 -29.89 8.41 -10.33
C ASP A 292 -28.36 8.16 -10.33
N ALA A 293 -27.52 9.17 -10.64
CA ALA A 293 -26.07 9.08 -10.53
C ALA A 293 -25.61 9.27 -9.08
N LYS A 294 -24.63 8.48 -8.64
CA LYS A 294 -24.00 8.63 -7.32
C LYS A 294 -23.06 9.84 -7.32
N VAL A 295 -23.07 10.56 -6.20
CA VAL A 295 -22.15 11.66 -5.90
C VAL A 295 -21.47 11.44 -4.56
N PHE A 296 -20.24 11.94 -4.42
CA PHE A 296 -19.38 11.66 -3.28
C PHE A 296 -18.90 12.93 -2.58
N ALA A 297 -18.80 12.85 -1.25
CA ALA A 297 -18.30 13.93 -0.42
C ALA A 297 -16.89 14.38 -0.83
N GLY A 298 -16.64 15.70 -0.79
CA GLY A 298 -15.35 16.30 -1.12
C GLY A 298 -15.11 16.59 -2.59
N THR A 299 -15.94 16.09 -3.52
CA THR A 299 -15.88 16.38 -4.94
C THR A 299 -16.44 17.77 -5.27
N ILE A 300 -16.07 18.33 -6.43
CA ILE A 300 -16.41 19.72 -6.78
C ILE A 300 -17.35 19.74 -7.97
N ASN A 301 -18.49 20.41 -7.79
CA ASN A 301 -19.43 20.66 -8.88
C ASN A 301 -18.86 21.73 -9.83
N GLN A 302 -18.70 21.43 -11.10
CA GLN A 302 -18.09 22.37 -12.07
C GLN A 302 -19.13 23.22 -12.80
N LYS A 303 -20.18 22.60 -13.38
CA LYS A 303 -21.16 23.28 -14.24
C LYS A 303 -22.56 22.75 -13.95
N GLY A 304 -23.54 23.69 -13.97
CA GLY A 304 -24.91 23.33 -13.64
C GLY A 304 -25.18 23.23 -12.16
N SER A 305 -26.44 23.18 -11.79
CA SER A 305 -26.89 22.92 -10.42
C SER A 305 -27.70 21.65 -10.41
N PHE A 306 -27.59 20.88 -9.34
CA PHE A 306 -28.36 19.66 -9.17
C PHE A 306 -28.76 19.48 -7.72
N ARG A 307 -29.81 18.70 -7.50
CA ARG A 307 -30.26 18.25 -6.17
C ARG A 307 -29.95 16.77 -6.01
N PHE A 308 -29.53 16.38 -4.82
CA PHE A 308 -29.30 14.98 -4.51
C PHE A 308 -29.84 14.63 -3.13
N SER A 309 -30.27 13.40 -2.93
CA SER A 309 -30.64 12.84 -1.64
C SER A 309 -29.41 12.31 -0.92
N ALA A 310 -29.18 12.73 0.31
CA ALA A 310 -28.13 12.23 1.16
C ALA A 310 -28.38 10.75 1.50
N GLU A 311 -27.37 9.88 1.30
CA GLU A 311 -27.43 8.45 1.67
C GLU A 311 -26.49 8.13 2.83
N LYS A 312 -25.20 8.53 2.72
CA LYS A 312 -24.18 8.32 3.74
C LYS A 312 -23.70 9.67 4.26
N VAL A 313 -23.71 9.83 5.58
CA VAL A 313 -23.35 11.09 6.26
C VAL A 313 -22.27 10.86 7.30
N GLY A 314 -21.56 11.91 7.69
CA GLY A 314 -20.54 11.86 8.75
C GLY A 314 -19.43 10.85 8.44
N THR A 315 -19.19 9.90 9.37
CA THR A 315 -18.15 8.87 9.29
C THR A 315 -18.39 7.82 8.21
N ASP A 316 -19.62 7.68 7.72
CA ASP A 316 -19.99 6.66 6.76
C ASP A 316 -19.69 7.07 5.31
N THR A 317 -19.37 8.34 5.06
CA THR A 317 -19.00 8.84 3.74
C THR A 317 -17.69 8.19 3.23
N LEU A 318 -17.58 8.03 1.90
CA LEU A 318 -16.37 7.50 1.28
C LEU A 318 -15.12 8.33 1.65
N LEU A 319 -15.25 9.66 1.67
CA LEU A 319 -14.15 10.55 2.07
C LEU A 319 -13.70 10.30 3.52
N ALA A 320 -14.65 10.14 4.45
CA ALA A 320 -14.33 9.84 5.84
C ALA A 320 -13.62 8.48 5.98
N LYS A 321 -14.11 7.44 5.28
CA LYS A 321 -13.45 6.12 5.23
C LYS A 321 -12.03 6.20 4.67
N ILE A 322 -11.81 6.97 3.61
CA ILE A 322 -10.47 7.21 3.04
C ILE A 322 -9.56 7.87 4.07
N ILE A 323 -10.03 8.92 4.77
CA ILE A 323 -9.27 9.62 5.80
C ILE A 323 -8.87 8.65 6.92
N HIS A 324 -9.81 7.85 7.43
CA HIS A 324 -9.54 6.85 8.46
C HIS A 324 -8.52 5.81 7.99
N MET A 325 -8.68 5.26 6.79
CA MET A 325 -7.74 4.29 6.23
C MET A 325 -6.32 4.85 6.12
N VAL A 326 -6.17 6.10 5.68
CA VAL A 326 -4.87 6.77 5.60
C VAL A 326 -4.28 7.05 7.00
N GLN A 327 -5.11 7.40 7.99
CA GLN A 327 -4.69 7.58 9.38
C GLN A 327 -4.19 6.28 9.99
N ASP A 328 -4.93 5.19 9.84
CA ASP A 328 -4.57 3.86 10.34
C ASP A 328 -3.27 3.36 9.68
N ALA A 329 -3.16 3.54 8.37
CA ALA A 329 -1.94 3.20 7.63
C ALA A 329 -0.71 3.97 8.14
N GLN A 330 -0.86 5.26 8.43
CA GLN A 330 0.21 6.07 9.01
C GLN A 330 0.50 5.71 10.47
N GLY A 331 -0.47 5.18 11.21
CA GLY A 331 -0.32 4.65 12.56
C GLY A 331 0.44 3.32 12.60
N SER A 332 0.40 2.55 11.52
CA SER A 332 0.99 1.21 11.45
C SER A 332 2.53 1.23 11.44
N LYS A 333 3.16 0.13 11.87
CA LYS A 333 4.62 -0.05 11.84
C LYS A 333 5.01 -1.10 10.80
N ALA A 334 5.96 -0.75 9.93
CA ALA A 334 6.57 -1.70 9.02
C ALA A 334 7.47 -2.72 9.77
N PRO A 335 7.62 -3.95 9.28
CA PRO A 335 8.54 -4.94 9.84
C PRO A 335 9.97 -4.43 9.99
N VAL A 336 10.47 -3.67 9.01
CA VAL A 336 11.81 -3.05 9.09
C VAL A 336 11.91 -2.04 10.24
N GLN A 337 10.84 -1.34 10.61
CA GLN A 337 10.85 -0.42 11.74
C GLN A 337 10.97 -1.16 13.07
N GLN A 338 10.28 -2.27 13.24
CA GLN A 338 10.39 -3.11 14.42
C GLN A 338 11.83 -3.64 14.62
N LEU A 339 12.49 -4.03 13.51
CA LEU A 339 13.90 -4.43 13.53
C LEU A 339 14.81 -3.28 13.99
N VAL A 340 14.59 -2.09 13.45
CA VAL A 340 15.34 -0.87 13.79
C VAL A 340 15.17 -0.49 15.26
N ASP A 341 13.94 -0.55 15.79
CA ASP A 341 13.65 -0.28 17.20
C ASP A 341 14.38 -1.26 18.13
N ARG A 342 14.46 -2.55 17.74
CA ARG A 342 15.21 -3.58 18.48
C ARG A 342 16.72 -3.32 18.47
N ILE A 343 17.27 -2.95 17.31
CA ILE A 343 18.69 -2.59 17.18
C ILE A 343 19.00 -1.38 18.07
N ALA A 344 18.16 -0.34 18.04
CA ALA A 344 18.36 0.87 18.84
C ALA A 344 18.36 0.59 20.36
N ALA A 345 17.55 -0.35 20.84
CA ALA A 345 17.50 -0.72 22.24
C ALA A 345 18.81 -1.35 22.74
N ILE A 346 19.53 -2.08 21.87
CA ILE A 346 20.84 -2.69 22.19
C ILE A 346 21.96 -1.69 21.98
N PHE A 347 21.84 -0.82 21.00
CA PHE A 347 22.90 0.10 20.58
C PHE A 347 23.30 1.08 21.69
N VAL A 348 22.35 1.69 22.39
CA VAL A 348 22.64 2.70 23.42
C VAL A 348 23.48 2.15 24.57
N PRO A 349 23.14 1.01 25.21
CA PRO A 349 24.01 0.39 26.22
C PRO A 349 25.41 0.04 25.71
N VAL A 350 25.51 -0.47 24.50
CA VAL A 350 26.82 -0.82 23.88
C VAL A 350 27.69 0.42 23.71
N ILE A 351 27.12 1.53 23.27
CA ILE A 351 27.84 2.79 23.09
C ILE A 351 28.32 3.35 24.44
N ILE A 352 27.51 3.28 25.46
CA ILE A 352 27.96 3.70 26.82
C ILE A 352 29.17 2.86 27.24
N GLY A 353 29.15 1.55 26.99
CA GLY A 353 30.29 0.67 27.21
C GLY A 353 31.53 1.08 26.41
N ILE A 354 31.39 1.38 25.14
CA ILE A 354 32.51 1.85 24.29
C ILE A 354 33.06 3.17 24.78
N ALA A 355 32.19 4.11 25.17
CA ALA A 355 32.62 5.41 25.70
C ALA A 355 33.43 5.28 26.96
N VAL A 356 32.99 4.42 27.89
CA VAL A 356 33.73 4.14 29.14
C VAL A 356 35.05 3.40 28.86
N LEU A 357 35.04 2.40 27.97
CA LEU A 357 36.27 1.70 27.54
C LEU A 357 37.27 2.65 26.90
N SER A 358 36.79 3.54 26.04
CA SER A 358 37.64 4.57 25.41
C SER A 358 38.26 5.50 26.47
N PHE A 359 37.46 5.95 27.44
CA PHE A 359 37.95 6.77 28.55
C PHE A 359 39.07 6.05 29.35
N VAL A 360 38.85 4.81 29.70
CA VAL A 360 39.85 4.01 30.45
C VAL A 360 41.10 3.79 29.60
N ALA A 361 40.94 3.45 28.32
CA ALA A 361 42.07 3.25 27.42
C ALA A 361 42.95 4.52 27.33
N TRP A 362 42.40 5.69 27.20
CA TRP A 362 43.11 6.94 27.16
C TRP A 362 43.90 7.21 28.45
N ILE A 363 43.30 6.95 29.64
CA ILE A 363 43.99 7.08 30.93
C ILE A 363 45.23 6.18 30.99
N LEU A 364 45.11 4.94 30.44
CA LEU A 364 46.21 3.96 30.51
C LEU A 364 47.31 4.21 29.47
N LEU A 365 46.96 4.78 28.29
CA LEU A 365 47.87 4.87 27.13
C LEU A 365 48.53 6.24 26.95
N ASP A 366 47.92 7.34 27.42
CA ASP A 366 48.36 8.73 27.09
C ASP A 366 48.96 9.47 28.30
N GLY A 367 49.39 8.80 29.33
CA GLY A 367 50.19 9.38 30.42
C GLY A 367 49.58 10.67 31.05
N GLN A 368 50.24 11.81 30.89
CA GLN A 368 49.83 13.05 31.56
C GLN A 368 48.51 13.63 31.05
N ASN A 369 48.22 13.48 29.75
CA ASN A 369 47.00 14.01 29.13
C ASN A 369 45.84 12.99 29.07
N GLY A 370 46.03 11.75 29.47
CA GLY A 370 45.10 10.64 29.34
C GLY A 370 43.74 10.91 29.93
N PHE A 371 43.64 11.63 31.08
CA PHE A 371 42.34 11.98 31.67
C PHE A 371 41.59 12.98 30.78
N THR A 372 42.24 14.04 30.28
CA THR A 372 41.59 15.07 29.47
C THR A 372 41.19 14.53 28.10
N HIS A 373 42.09 13.81 27.40
CA HIS A 373 41.75 13.16 26.12
C HIS A 373 40.71 12.07 26.28
N GLY A 374 40.79 11.29 27.35
CA GLY A 374 39.78 10.28 27.70
C GLY A 374 38.40 10.87 27.90
N LEU A 375 38.31 11.96 28.71
CA LEU A 375 37.04 12.64 28.92
C LEU A 375 36.45 13.25 27.65
N LEU A 376 37.31 13.85 26.82
CA LEU A 376 36.91 14.38 25.53
C LEU A 376 36.40 13.26 24.60
N ALA A 377 37.09 12.13 24.52
CA ALA A 377 36.67 10.95 23.77
C ALA A 377 35.35 10.39 24.29
N LEU A 378 35.21 10.24 25.63
CA LEU A 378 33.98 9.77 26.26
C LEU A 378 32.78 10.66 25.88
N VAL A 379 32.91 11.97 26.05
CA VAL A 379 31.86 12.95 25.69
C VAL A 379 31.55 12.89 24.22
N THR A 380 32.58 12.86 23.35
CA THR A 380 32.41 12.87 21.91
C THR A 380 31.77 11.59 21.37
N VAL A 381 32.17 10.42 21.91
CA VAL A 381 31.54 9.13 21.59
C VAL A 381 30.06 9.13 21.97
N LEU A 382 29.69 9.60 23.16
CA LEU A 382 28.29 9.67 23.59
C LEU A 382 27.44 10.57 22.69
N ILE A 383 28.02 11.64 22.14
CA ILE A 383 27.32 12.59 21.26
C ILE A 383 27.16 12.00 19.86
N ILE A 384 28.27 11.57 19.24
CA ILE A 384 28.26 11.10 17.84
C ILE A 384 27.44 9.83 17.69
N ALA A 385 27.29 9.05 18.73
CA ALA A 385 26.52 7.82 18.72
C ALA A 385 25.01 8.03 18.88
N CYS A 386 24.53 9.27 19.01
CA CYS A 386 23.09 9.52 19.08
C CYS A 386 22.38 9.04 17.80
N PRO A 387 21.50 8.03 17.84
CA PRO A 387 20.79 7.58 16.65
C PRO A 387 19.58 8.47 16.35
N CYS A 388 19.78 9.80 16.32
CA CYS A 388 18.72 10.81 16.23
C CYS A 388 17.85 10.63 14.98
N ALA A 389 18.47 10.36 13.83
CA ALA A 389 17.80 10.19 12.55
C ALA A 389 17.08 8.83 12.41
N LEU A 390 17.50 7.83 13.18
CA LEU A 390 17.04 6.44 13.04
C LEU A 390 15.53 6.30 13.30
N GLY A 391 15.02 6.98 14.33
CA GLY A 391 13.60 6.97 14.67
C GLY A 391 12.68 7.57 13.62
N LEU A 392 13.23 8.37 12.67
CA LEU A 392 12.50 9.00 11.59
C LEU A 392 12.70 8.32 10.24
N ALA A 393 13.77 7.56 10.07
CA ALA A 393 14.21 7.02 8.78
C ALA A 393 13.11 6.23 8.05
N THR A 394 12.38 5.41 8.77
CA THR A 394 11.29 4.58 8.24
C THR A 394 9.96 5.32 8.23
N PRO A 395 9.47 5.89 9.36
CA PRO A 395 8.12 6.45 9.40
C PRO A 395 7.92 7.63 8.45
N THR A 396 8.89 8.54 8.30
CA THR A 396 8.73 9.69 7.40
C THR A 396 8.61 9.28 5.93
N ALA A 397 9.35 8.25 5.51
CA ALA A 397 9.24 7.74 4.14
C ALA A 397 7.90 7.04 3.91
N ILE A 398 7.41 6.26 4.89
CA ILE A 398 6.09 5.61 4.85
C ILE A 398 4.98 6.65 4.76
N MET A 399 4.98 7.66 5.65
CA MET A 399 3.96 8.71 5.64
C MET A 399 3.90 9.45 4.31
N VAL A 400 5.06 9.77 3.72
CA VAL A 400 5.12 10.40 2.39
C VAL A 400 4.63 9.44 1.31
N GLY A 401 4.99 8.16 1.36
CA GLY A 401 4.56 7.13 0.41
C GLY A 401 3.05 6.91 0.42
N ILE A 402 2.47 6.69 1.62
CA ILE A 402 1.02 6.51 1.81
C ILE A 402 0.28 7.77 1.37
N GLY A 403 0.74 8.96 1.80
CA GLY A 403 0.10 10.21 1.42
C GLY A 403 0.10 10.45 -0.10
N LYS A 404 1.20 10.10 -0.77
CA LYS A 404 1.31 10.21 -2.23
C LYS A 404 0.43 9.17 -2.95
N GLY A 405 0.27 7.98 -2.37
CA GLY A 405 -0.67 6.97 -2.86
C GLY A 405 -2.10 7.49 -2.79
N ALA A 406 -2.51 8.00 -1.64
CA ALA A 406 -3.85 8.56 -1.41
C ALA A 406 -4.18 9.73 -2.37
N GLU A 407 -3.22 10.66 -2.60
CA GLU A 407 -3.37 11.75 -3.59
C GLU A 407 -3.61 11.23 -5.02
N ARG A 408 -3.37 9.93 -5.30
CA ARG A 408 -3.54 9.29 -6.61
C ARG A 408 -4.64 8.23 -6.66
N GLY A 409 -5.47 8.19 -5.63
CA GLY A 409 -6.54 7.19 -5.51
C GLY A 409 -6.04 5.78 -5.18
N ILE A 410 -4.80 5.64 -4.69
CA ILE A 410 -4.21 4.38 -4.24
C ILE A 410 -4.18 4.39 -2.72
N LEU A 411 -5.12 3.69 -2.07
CA LEU A 411 -5.19 3.56 -0.63
C LEU A 411 -4.39 2.35 -0.17
N ILE A 412 -3.57 2.54 0.85
CA ILE A 412 -2.69 1.52 1.41
C ILE A 412 -3.10 1.32 2.85
N LYS A 413 -3.45 0.10 3.23
CA LYS A 413 -4.01 -0.21 4.55
C LYS A 413 -2.99 -0.12 5.69
N ASP A 414 -1.74 -0.50 5.41
CA ASP A 414 -0.67 -0.51 6.39
C ASP A 414 0.73 -0.41 5.77
N ALA A 415 1.72 -0.17 6.61
CA ALA A 415 3.12 -0.05 6.21
C ALA A 415 3.74 -1.39 5.75
N GLU A 416 3.22 -2.52 6.24
CA GLU A 416 3.65 -3.85 5.83
C GLU A 416 3.29 -4.12 4.37
N SER A 417 2.10 -3.68 3.94
CA SER A 417 1.61 -3.78 2.56
C SER A 417 2.56 -3.11 1.56
N LEU A 418 3.20 -2.00 1.93
CA LEU A 418 4.24 -1.37 1.11
C LEU A 418 5.49 -2.25 0.95
N GLU A 419 5.91 -2.92 2.02
CA GLU A 419 7.07 -3.82 1.96
C GLU A 419 6.78 -5.08 1.14
N ILE A 420 5.57 -5.63 1.27
CA ILE A 420 5.11 -6.79 0.52
C ILE A 420 5.00 -6.44 -0.97
N ALA A 421 4.35 -5.33 -1.29
CA ALA A 421 4.14 -4.88 -2.67
C ALA A 421 5.46 -4.71 -3.46
N LYS A 422 6.56 -4.33 -2.78
CA LYS A 422 7.88 -4.31 -3.41
C LYS A 422 8.36 -5.68 -3.85
N LYS A 423 7.96 -6.75 -3.13
CA LYS A 423 8.45 -8.13 -3.35
C LYS A 423 7.61 -8.90 -4.35
N ILE A 424 6.49 -8.34 -4.80
CA ILE A 424 5.57 -8.98 -5.75
C ILE A 424 6.30 -9.24 -7.07
N ASP A 425 6.24 -10.48 -7.52
CA ASP A 425 6.77 -10.98 -8.79
C ASP A 425 5.65 -11.55 -9.69
N THR A 426 4.46 -11.78 -9.14
CA THR A 426 3.32 -12.37 -9.82
C THR A 426 2.05 -11.60 -9.48
N VAL A 427 1.28 -11.21 -10.50
CA VAL A 427 -0.03 -10.57 -10.36
C VAL A 427 -1.09 -11.47 -10.97
N VAL A 428 -2.10 -11.79 -10.19
CA VAL A 428 -3.28 -12.56 -10.59
C VAL A 428 -4.46 -11.59 -10.71
N LEU A 429 -5.03 -11.49 -11.90
CA LEU A 429 -6.16 -10.61 -12.20
C LEU A 429 -7.45 -11.44 -12.28
N ASP A 430 -8.50 -11.03 -11.62
CA ASP A 430 -9.84 -11.50 -11.98
C ASP A 430 -10.23 -10.94 -13.34
N LYS A 431 -11.07 -11.65 -14.09
CA LYS A 431 -11.55 -11.17 -15.38
C LYS A 431 -12.62 -10.08 -15.21
N THR A 432 -13.72 -10.42 -14.53
CA THR A 432 -14.96 -9.64 -14.55
C THR A 432 -14.85 -8.40 -13.68
N GLY A 433 -15.17 -7.21 -14.23
CA GLY A 433 -15.06 -5.95 -13.48
C GLY A 433 -13.62 -5.48 -13.24
N THR A 434 -12.62 -6.35 -13.42
CA THR A 434 -11.18 -6.05 -13.27
C THR A 434 -10.53 -5.85 -14.64
N VAL A 435 -10.29 -6.91 -15.41
CA VAL A 435 -9.76 -6.80 -16.79
C VAL A 435 -10.80 -6.24 -17.74
N THR A 436 -12.07 -6.59 -17.51
CA THR A 436 -13.22 -6.13 -18.30
C THR A 436 -14.03 -5.08 -17.54
N GLU A 437 -14.96 -4.41 -18.22
CA GLU A 437 -15.81 -3.37 -17.61
C GLU A 437 -16.81 -3.94 -16.59
N GLY A 438 -17.06 -5.27 -16.61
CA GLY A 438 -18.06 -5.92 -15.77
C GLY A 438 -19.49 -5.53 -16.13
N LYS A 439 -19.68 -4.96 -17.32
CA LYS A 439 -20.96 -4.51 -17.87
C LYS A 439 -21.17 -5.20 -19.20
N PRO A 440 -21.85 -6.35 -19.22
CA PRO A 440 -22.18 -7.03 -20.48
C PRO A 440 -22.91 -6.08 -21.43
N VAL A 441 -22.58 -6.15 -22.71
CA VAL A 441 -23.24 -5.39 -23.78
C VAL A 441 -23.56 -6.31 -24.94
N VAL A 442 -24.68 -6.07 -25.62
CA VAL A 442 -24.97 -6.74 -26.89
C VAL A 442 -24.03 -6.20 -27.95
N GLY A 443 -23.15 -7.07 -28.47
CA GLY A 443 -22.23 -6.76 -29.59
C GLY A 443 -22.91 -6.93 -30.92
N ASP A 444 -23.45 -8.12 -31.16
CA ASP A 444 -24.09 -8.49 -32.43
C ASP A 444 -25.51 -8.99 -32.20
N TRP A 445 -26.41 -8.59 -33.09
CA TRP A 445 -27.80 -9.05 -33.16
C TRP A 445 -28.05 -9.63 -34.54
N ILE A 446 -28.40 -10.92 -34.61
CA ILE A 446 -28.64 -11.62 -35.89
C ILE A 446 -30.06 -12.19 -35.86
N GLN A 447 -30.87 -11.80 -36.83
CA GLN A 447 -32.24 -12.27 -37.01
C GLN A 447 -32.35 -13.28 -38.19
N ALA A 448 -33.17 -14.31 -38.03
CA ALA A 448 -33.45 -15.28 -39.09
C ALA A 448 -34.28 -14.66 -40.23
N ALA A 449 -35.22 -13.78 -39.89
CA ALA A 449 -36.03 -12.97 -40.78
C ALA A 449 -36.47 -11.68 -40.07
N GLN A 450 -36.58 -10.57 -40.79
CA GLN A 450 -37.12 -9.32 -40.20
C GLN A 450 -38.62 -9.53 -39.89
N ALA A 451 -38.97 -9.69 -38.62
CA ALA A 451 -40.33 -9.66 -38.13
C ALA A 451 -40.51 -8.41 -37.27
N ALA A 452 -41.58 -7.67 -37.46
CA ALA A 452 -41.78 -6.32 -36.92
C ALA A 452 -41.75 -6.23 -35.40
N ASP A 453 -42.09 -7.29 -34.66
CA ASP A 453 -42.25 -7.25 -33.21
C ASP A 453 -41.17 -8.05 -32.43
N THR A 454 -40.15 -8.60 -33.14
CA THR A 454 -39.14 -9.47 -32.56
C THR A 454 -38.34 -8.76 -31.44
N GLU A 455 -37.95 -7.52 -31.69
CA GLU A 455 -37.19 -6.72 -30.75
C GLU A 455 -38.04 -6.28 -29.55
N ASP A 456 -39.29 -5.89 -29.78
CA ASP A 456 -40.23 -5.46 -28.74
C ASP A 456 -40.56 -6.60 -27.77
N ILE A 457 -40.76 -7.82 -28.30
CA ILE A 457 -41.05 -9.00 -27.46
C ILE A 457 -39.79 -9.40 -26.68
N PHE A 458 -38.64 -9.48 -27.33
CA PHE A 458 -37.37 -9.85 -26.68
C PHE A 458 -36.99 -8.87 -25.58
N TYR A 459 -37.10 -7.56 -25.87
CA TYR A 459 -36.90 -6.50 -24.85
C TYR A 459 -37.84 -6.66 -23.67
N SER A 460 -39.14 -6.89 -23.94
CA SER A 460 -40.14 -6.95 -22.86
C SER A 460 -40.02 -8.22 -22.02
N LEU A 461 -39.62 -9.34 -22.63
CA LEU A 461 -39.38 -10.61 -21.95
C LEU A 461 -38.15 -10.48 -21.03
N GLU A 462 -37.01 -9.95 -21.53
CA GLU A 462 -35.80 -9.78 -20.74
C GLU A 462 -35.92 -8.68 -19.69
N LYS A 463 -36.80 -7.71 -19.86
CA LYS A 463 -37.10 -6.67 -18.88
C LYS A 463 -37.68 -7.22 -17.55
N LEU A 464 -38.27 -8.40 -17.60
CA LEU A 464 -38.80 -9.08 -16.43
C LEU A 464 -37.75 -9.97 -15.72
N SER A 465 -36.57 -10.14 -16.34
CA SER A 465 -35.48 -10.95 -15.80
C SER A 465 -34.50 -10.10 -15.00
N GLU A 466 -34.03 -10.63 -13.86
CA GLU A 466 -33.00 -10.02 -13.02
C GLU A 466 -31.57 -10.43 -13.45
N HIS A 467 -31.42 -11.19 -14.51
CA HIS A 467 -30.11 -11.71 -14.95
C HIS A 467 -29.25 -10.59 -15.58
N PRO A 468 -27.93 -10.51 -15.30
CA PRO A 468 -27.05 -9.48 -15.87
C PRO A 468 -27.02 -9.43 -17.41
N LEU A 469 -27.19 -10.57 -18.08
CA LEU A 469 -27.29 -10.63 -19.53
C LEU A 469 -28.59 -10.01 -20.05
N ALA A 470 -29.69 -10.18 -19.32
CA ALA A 470 -30.97 -9.56 -19.62
C ALA A 470 -30.88 -8.03 -19.57
N GLU A 471 -30.18 -7.49 -18.57
CA GLU A 471 -29.94 -6.05 -18.46
C GLU A 471 -29.18 -5.51 -19.69
N ALA A 472 -28.25 -6.30 -20.24
CA ALA A 472 -27.54 -5.92 -21.48
C ALA A 472 -28.49 -5.82 -22.67
N VAL A 473 -29.43 -6.74 -22.80
CA VAL A 473 -30.47 -6.74 -23.84
C VAL A 473 -31.39 -5.53 -23.67
N VAL A 474 -31.86 -5.29 -22.45
CA VAL A 474 -32.73 -4.15 -22.12
C VAL A 474 -32.05 -2.81 -22.43
N ARG A 475 -30.77 -2.67 -22.12
CA ARG A 475 -29.98 -1.46 -22.46
C ARG A 475 -29.81 -1.28 -23.96
N HIS A 476 -29.62 -2.37 -24.70
CA HIS A 476 -29.44 -2.32 -26.17
C HIS A 476 -30.70 -1.87 -26.86
N PHE A 477 -31.82 -2.48 -26.48
CA PHE A 477 -33.14 -2.23 -27.12
C PHE A 477 -33.98 -1.19 -26.35
N ARG A 478 -33.35 -0.21 -25.68
CA ARG A 478 -34.03 0.84 -24.89
C ARG A 478 -35.11 1.63 -25.64
N ASN A 479 -35.09 1.63 -26.99
CA ASN A 479 -36.04 2.32 -27.84
C ASN A 479 -37.19 1.40 -28.29
N ALA A 480 -37.15 0.10 -27.95
CA ALA A 480 -38.20 -0.85 -28.30
C ALA A 480 -39.47 -0.58 -27.49
N ARG A 481 -40.61 -0.96 -28.03
CA ARG A 481 -41.90 -0.81 -27.37
C ARG A 481 -42.07 -1.86 -26.28
N THR A 482 -42.49 -1.48 -25.10
CA THR A 482 -42.86 -2.45 -24.05
C THR A 482 -44.20 -3.09 -24.43
N VAL A 483 -44.19 -4.40 -24.60
CA VAL A 483 -45.42 -5.23 -24.80
C VAL A 483 -45.69 -5.97 -23.51
N LYS A 484 -47.01 -6.27 -23.28
CA LYS A 484 -47.43 -7.02 -22.10
C LYS A 484 -47.11 -8.49 -22.29
N ILE A 485 -46.24 -9.04 -21.42
CA ILE A 485 -45.92 -10.44 -21.34
C ILE A 485 -46.76 -11.06 -20.24
N ASP A 486 -47.48 -12.12 -20.56
CA ASP A 486 -48.24 -12.93 -19.63
C ASP A 486 -47.46 -14.23 -19.35
N ASN A 487 -47.79 -14.91 -18.22
CA ASN A 487 -47.18 -16.19 -17.82
C ASN A 487 -45.65 -16.24 -17.87
N PHE A 488 -44.96 -15.13 -17.38
CA PHE A 488 -43.49 -15.08 -17.32
C PHE A 488 -42.96 -16.12 -16.32
N GLU A 489 -41.95 -16.87 -16.74
CA GLU A 489 -41.27 -17.86 -15.90
C GLU A 489 -39.77 -17.82 -16.15
N SER A 490 -38.99 -17.84 -15.07
CA SER A 490 -37.53 -17.97 -15.15
C SER A 490 -37.12 -19.42 -14.96
N ILE A 491 -36.46 -20.02 -15.94
CA ILE A 491 -36.02 -21.42 -15.93
C ILE A 491 -34.55 -21.45 -15.53
N THR A 492 -34.29 -21.93 -14.33
CA THR A 492 -32.95 -21.91 -13.73
C THR A 492 -31.88 -22.57 -14.61
N GLY A 493 -30.83 -21.81 -14.97
CA GLY A 493 -29.71 -22.28 -15.80
C GLY A 493 -30.04 -22.51 -17.27
N ARG A 494 -31.23 -22.07 -17.74
CA ARG A 494 -31.69 -22.17 -19.12
C ARG A 494 -31.99 -20.82 -19.75
N GLY A 495 -32.81 -20.01 -19.11
CA GLY A 495 -33.28 -18.72 -19.61
C GLY A 495 -34.64 -18.36 -19.05
N VAL A 496 -35.44 -17.66 -19.83
CA VAL A 496 -36.80 -17.20 -19.46
C VAL A 496 -37.78 -17.56 -20.55
N GLN A 497 -39.07 -17.73 -20.17
CA GLN A 497 -40.21 -17.89 -21.08
C GLN A 497 -41.34 -16.97 -20.69
N GLY A 498 -42.20 -16.65 -21.64
CA GLY A 498 -43.42 -15.88 -21.40
C GLY A 498 -44.32 -15.87 -22.64
N GLU A 499 -45.59 -15.46 -22.45
CA GLU A 499 -46.60 -15.47 -23.49
C GLU A 499 -46.93 -14.05 -23.95
N TRP A 500 -47.02 -13.87 -25.27
CA TRP A 500 -47.53 -12.68 -25.93
C TRP A 500 -48.48 -13.03 -27.04
N ASN A 501 -49.69 -12.43 -27.00
CA ASN A 501 -50.77 -12.70 -27.92
C ASN A 501 -51.09 -14.20 -28.11
N GLY A 502 -51.05 -14.98 -27.00
CA GLY A 502 -51.36 -16.41 -27.01
C GLY A 502 -50.26 -17.30 -27.55
N LYS A 503 -49.05 -16.76 -27.82
CA LYS A 503 -47.88 -17.52 -28.27
C LYS A 503 -46.81 -17.47 -27.21
N THR A 504 -46.15 -18.61 -26.95
CA THR A 504 -45.04 -18.70 -26.03
C THR A 504 -43.72 -18.31 -26.71
N TYR A 505 -42.93 -17.49 -26.02
CA TYR A 505 -41.59 -17.08 -26.45
C TYR A 505 -40.57 -17.48 -25.41
N TYR A 506 -39.35 -17.75 -25.87
CA TYR A 506 -38.25 -18.24 -25.08
C TYR A 506 -37.01 -17.36 -25.32
N ALA A 507 -36.31 -16.99 -24.26
CA ALA A 507 -35.02 -16.35 -24.36
C ALA A 507 -34.01 -17.05 -23.43
N GLY A 508 -32.88 -17.53 -23.97
CA GLY A 508 -31.91 -18.26 -23.17
C GLY A 508 -30.83 -18.99 -23.95
N ASN A 509 -30.26 -20.02 -23.34
CA ASN A 509 -29.20 -20.79 -23.97
C ASN A 509 -29.75 -21.82 -24.98
N ARG A 510 -28.87 -22.40 -25.81
CA ARG A 510 -29.23 -23.38 -26.85
C ARG A 510 -29.98 -24.61 -26.28
N LYS A 511 -29.63 -25.03 -25.04
CA LYS A 511 -30.28 -26.19 -24.43
C LYS A 511 -31.76 -25.96 -24.14
N LEU A 512 -32.15 -24.70 -23.83
CA LEU A 512 -33.58 -24.35 -23.66
C LEU A 512 -34.37 -24.65 -24.95
N LEU A 513 -33.81 -24.26 -26.09
CA LEU A 513 -34.46 -24.48 -27.40
C LEU A 513 -34.52 -25.98 -27.77
N GLU A 514 -33.46 -26.73 -27.46
CA GLU A 514 -33.39 -28.19 -27.71
C GLU A 514 -34.40 -28.96 -26.84
N GLU A 515 -34.56 -28.61 -25.58
CA GLU A 515 -35.54 -29.21 -24.65
C GLU A 515 -36.97 -28.99 -25.13
N HIS A 516 -37.28 -27.82 -25.69
CA HIS A 516 -38.60 -27.51 -26.26
C HIS A 516 -38.76 -27.93 -27.74
N ARG A 517 -37.74 -28.60 -28.34
CA ARG A 517 -37.71 -29.09 -29.69
C ARG A 517 -37.97 -28.00 -30.75
N ILE A 518 -37.48 -26.78 -30.43
CA ILE A 518 -37.61 -25.62 -31.34
C ILE A 518 -36.66 -25.77 -32.52
N ASN A 519 -37.17 -25.50 -33.71
CA ASN A 519 -36.39 -25.60 -34.95
C ASN A 519 -35.40 -24.41 -35.07
N ILE A 520 -34.14 -24.73 -35.32
CA ILE A 520 -33.08 -23.71 -35.46
C ILE A 520 -32.59 -23.72 -36.91
N SER A 521 -32.66 -22.57 -37.56
CA SER A 521 -32.17 -22.41 -38.92
C SER A 521 -30.65 -22.56 -38.99
N GLN A 522 -30.16 -23.07 -40.12
CA GLN A 522 -28.73 -23.24 -40.34
C GLN A 522 -27.99 -21.90 -40.26
N SER A 523 -28.58 -20.81 -40.77
CA SER A 523 -28.02 -19.46 -40.74
C SER A 523 -27.78 -18.96 -39.29
N LEU A 524 -28.71 -19.21 -38.36
CA LEU A 524 -28.54 -18.87 -36.96
C LEU A 524 -27.51 -19.76 -36.26
N CYS A 525 -27.42 -21.05 -36.64
CA CYS A 525 -26.36 -21.94 -36.15
C CYS A 525 -24.97 -21.46 -36.56
N GLU A 526 -24.79 -21.08 -37.82
CA GLU A 526 -23.54 -20.54 -38.33
C GLU A 526 -23.20 -19.17 -37.68
N GLY A 527 -24.22 -18.32 -37.54
CA GLY A 527 -24.10 -17.07 -36.79
C GLY A 527 -23.66 -17.28 -35.32
N ALA A 528 -24.32 -18.21 -34.61
CA ALA A 528 -23.98 -18.55 -33.24
C ALA A 528 -22.56 -19.12 -33.11
N ALA A 529 -22.14 -19.97 -34.06
CA ALA A 529 -20.78 -20.52 -34.11
C ALA A 529 -19.75 -19.40 -34.28
N ARG A 530 -19.99 -18.42 -35.14
CA ARG A 530 -19.15 -17.25 -35.32
C ARG A 530 -19.07 -16.39 -34.06
N LEU A 531 -20.22 -16.06 -33.45
CA LEU A 531 -20.28 -15.29 -32.21
C LEU A 531 -19.53 -15.99 -31.05
N THR A 532 -19.70 -17.32 -30.96
CA THR A 532 -18.97 -18.11 -29.98
C THR A 532 -17.46 -18.14 -30.21
N ALA A 533 -17.04 -18.21 -31.48
CA ALA A 533 -15.61 -18.10 -31.83
C ALA A 533 -15.01 -16.72 -31.47
N ASP A 534 -15.83 -15.66 -31.57
CA ASP A 534 -15.47 -14.31 -31.16
C ASP A 534 -15.62 -14.08 -29.62
N ALA A 535 -15.77 -15.17 -28.86
CA ALA A 535 -15.90 -15.17 -27.41
C ALA A 535 -17.14 -14.41 -26.86
N GLN A 536 -18.19 -14.33 -27.63
CA GLN A 536 -19.47 -13.77 -27.20
C GLN A 536 -20.38 -14.86 -26.60
N THR A 537 -21.07 -14.52 -25.53
CA THR A 537 -22.12 -15.38 -24.97
C THR A 537 -23.38 -15.23 -25.82
N VAL A 538 -23.87 -16.32 -26.40
CA VAL A 538 -25.02 -16.29 -27.27
C VAL A 538 -26.31 -16.53 -26.51
N ILE A 539 -27.23 -15.55 -26.53
CA ILE A 539 -28.62 -15.70 -26.09
C ILE A 539 -29.45 -15.96 -27.33
N TRP A 540 -30.23 -17.04 -27.31
CA TRP A 540 -31.18 -17.42 -28.33
C TRP A 540 -32.56 -16.86 -27.98
N PHE A 541 -33.24 -16.28 -28.94
CA PHE A 541 -34.63 -15.88 -28.87
C PHE A 541 -35.47 -16.66 -29.88
N ALA A 542 -36.59 -17.23 -29.41
CA ALA A 542 -37.40 -18.12 -30.19
C ALA A 542 -38.89 -18.01 -29.84
N ASP A 543 -39.76 -18.39 -30.78
CA ASP A 543 -41.15 -18.76 -30.50
C ASP A 543 -41.25 -20.28 -30.24
N HIS A 544 -42.46 -20.83 -30.10
CA HIS A 544 -42.70 -22.25 -29.83
C HIS A 544 -42.38 -23.16 -31.04
N GLU A 545 -42.13 -22.62 -32.23
CA GLU A 545 -41.84 -23.38 -33.46
C GLU A 545 -40.40 -23.25 -33.92
N LYS A 546 -39.85 -22.04 -33.88
CA LYS A 546 -38.55 -21.73 -34.45
C LYS A 546 -37.76 -20.66 -33.71
N ALA A 547 -36.44 -20.73 -33.86
CA ALA A 547 -35.57 -19.66 -33.42
C ALA A 547 -35.72 -18.45 -34.35
N LEU A 548 -35.91 -17.27 -33.74
CA LEU A 548 -36.14 -15.98 -34.42
C LEU A 548 -34.87 -15.16 -34.55
N ALA A 549 -34.05 -15.15 -33.48
CA ALA A 549 -32.83 -14.35 -33.47
C ALA A 549 -31.81 -14.87 -32.45
N ILE A 550 -30.59 -14.36 -32.52
CA ILE A 550 -29.53 -14.57 -31.55
C ILE A 550 -28.89 -13.22 -31.18
N ALA A 551 -28.60 -13.04 -29.90
CA ALA A 551 -27.84 -11.92 -29.40
C ALA A 551 -26.48 -12.39 -28.88
N GLY A 552 -25.41 -11.84 -29.43
CA GLY A 552 -24.04 -12.03 -28.90
C GLY A 552 -23.74 -11.01 -27.82
N ILE A 553 -23.48 -11.47 -26.61
CA ILE A 553 -23.17 -10.61 -25.48
C ILE A 553 -21.70 -10.74 -25.10
N THR A 554 -21.02 -9.61 -24.97
CA THR A 554 -19.61 -9.54 -24.61
C THR A 554 -19.39 -8.57 -23.45
N ASP A 555 -18.41 -8.87 -22.62
CA ASP A 555 -17.91 -7.94 -21.60
C ASP A 555 -16.63 -7.29 -22.13
N ARG A 556 -16.67 -5.97 -22.36
CA ARG A 556 -15.60 -5.24 -23.03
C ARG A 556 -14.34 -5.17 -22.15
N ILE A 557 -13.18 -5.40 -22.75
CA ILE A 557 -11.88 -5.18 -22.11
C ILE A 557 -11.70 -3.68 -21.89
N LYS A 558 -11.31 -3.28 -20.68
CA LYS A 558 -10.98 -1.88 -20.38
C LYS A 558 -9.75 -1.47 -21.23
N PRO A 559 -9.72 -0.29 -21.85
CA PRO A 559 -8.55 0.18 -22.59
C PRO A 559 -7.28 0.20 -21.73
N THR A 560 -7.42 0.52 -20.45
CA THR A 560 -6.32 0.58 -19.47
C THR A 560 -5.75 -0.80 -19.11
N SER A 561 -6.49 -1.90 -19.36
CA SER A 561 -6.03 -3.26 -19.05
C SER A 561 -4.84 -3.68 -19.90
N ILE A 562 -4.89 -3.40 -21.20
CA ILE A 562 -3.81 -3.74 -22.14
C ILE A 562 -2.52 -3.02 -21.74
N GLN A 563 -2.62 -1.73 -21.45
CA GLN A 563 -1.48 -0.93 -21.00
C GLN A 563 -0.92 -1.45 -19.67
N ALA A 564 -1.78 -1.69 -18.67
CA ALA A 564 -1.37 -2.16 -17.36
C ALA A 564 -0.65 -3.52 -17.41
N VAL A 565 -1.17 -4.46 -18.22
CA VAL A 565 -0.53 -5.77 -18.43
C VAL A 565 0.85 -5.62 -19.06
N SER A 566 0.97 -4.80 -20.11
CA SER A 566 2.24 -4.52 -20.78
C SER A 566 3.27 -3.91 -19.80
N GLU A 567 2.84 -2.97 -18.98
CA GLU A 567 3.71 -2.33 -17.97
C GLU A 567 4.17 -3.31 -16.87
N LEU A 568 3.28 -4.18 -16.38
CA LEU A 568 3.61 -5.20 -15.39
C LEU A 568 4.64 -6.18 -15.96
N GLN A 569 4.41 -6.69 -17.18
CA GLN A 569 5.32 -7.59 -17.86
C GLN A 569 6.69 -6.94 -18.14
N SER A 570 6.70 -5.68 -18.58
CA SER A 570 7.93 -4.90 -18.78
C SER A 570 8.71 -4.69 -17.47
N ALA A 571 8.01 -4.68 -16.33
CA ALA A 571 8.62 -4.61 -15.00
C ALA A 571 9.13 -5.97 -14.47
N GLY A 572 9.02 -7.06 -15.29
CA GLY A 572 9.43 -8.42 -14.95
C GLY A 572 8.43 -9.13 -14.02
N ILE A 573 7.15 -8.72 -14.03
CA ILE A 573 6.09 -9.31 -13.22
C ILE A 573 5.27 -10.25 -14.10
N GLU A 574 5.09 -11.49 -13.66
CA GLU A 574 4.23 -12.45 -14.34
C GLU A 574 2.75 -12.09 -14.11
N VAL A 575 1.96 -12.12 -15.18
CA VAL A 575 0.53 -11.78 -15.11
C VAL A 575 -0.30 -13.00 -15.45
N TYR A 576 -1.23 -13.35 -14.56
CA TYR A 576 -2.20 -14.43 -14.70
C TYR A 576 -3.61 -13.87 -14.70
N MET A 577 -4.50 -14.47 -15.50
CA MET A 577 -5.93 -14.17 -15.46
C MET A 577 -6.70 -15.39 -14.96
N LEU A 578 -7.60 -15.19 -13.98
CA LEU A 578 -8.54 -16.22 -13.52
C LEU A 578 -9.96 -15.83 -13.91
N THR A 579 -10.74 -16.82 -14.38
CA THR A 579 -12.16 -16.61 -14.71
C THR A 579 -12.98 -17.88 -14.50
N GLY A 580 -14.25 -17.69 -14.17
CA GLY A 580 -15.25 -18.78 -14.18
C GLY A 580 -15.81 -19.08 -15.57
N ASP A 581 -15.45 -18.29 -16.59
CA ASP A 581 -15.90 -18.47 -17.98
C ASP A 581 -15.31 -19.75 -18.60
N ASN A 582 -15.86 -20.12 -19.76
CA ASN A 582 -15.35 -21.20 -20.56
C ASN A 582 -13.98 -20.88 -21.18
N GLU A 583 -13.28 -21.92 -21.63
CA GLU A 583 -11.91 -21.84 -22.16
C GLU A 583 -11.80 -20.89 -23.35
N ALA A 584 -12.74 -20.94 -24.29
CA ALA A 584 -12.71 -20.13 -25.53
C ALA A 584 -12.80 -18.62 -25.20
N THR A 585 -13.70 -18.23 -24.31
CA THR A 585 -13.86 -16.83 -23.85
C THR A 585 -12.62 -16.35 -23.11
N ALA A 586 -12.09 -17.19 -22.21
CA ALA A 586 -10.90 -16.86 -21.44
C ALA A 586 -9.67 -16.66 -22.33
N GLN A 587 -9.48 -17.55 -23.32
CA GLN A 587 -8.39 -17.48 -24.29
C GLN A 587 -8.43 -16.18 -25.10
N GLU A 588 -9.60 -15.83 -25.64
CA GLU A 588 -9.74 -14.64 -26.48
C GLU A 588 -9.53 -13.34 -25.68
N ILE A 589 -10.05 -13.27 -24.46
CA ILE A 589 -9.82 -12.11 -23.57
C ILE A 589 -8.35 -12.00 -23.19
N ALA A 590 -7.71 -13.11 -22.81
CA ALA A 590 -6.29 -13.14 -22.48
C ALA A 590 -5.43 -12.69 -23.68
N ARG A 591 -5.74 -13.21 -24.89
CA ARG A 591 -5.06 -12.81 -26.11
C ARG A 591 -5.20 -11.31 -26.41
N LYS A 592 -6.41 -10.76 -26.30
CA LYS A 592 -6.67 -9.33 -26.53
C LYS A 592 -6.03 -8.43 -25.48
N ALA A 593 -5.99 -8.89 -24.21
CA ALA A 593 -5.36 -8.16 -23.13
C ALA A 593 -3.82 -8.32 -23.08
N GLY A 594 -3.24 -9.21 -23.89
CA GLY A 594 -1.79 -9.51 -23.87
C GLY A 594 -1.35 -10.36 -22.70
N ILE A 595 -2.26 -11.12 -22.07
CA ILE A 595 -1.98 -11.97 -20.91
C ILE A 595 -1.56 -13.36 -21.42
N LEU A 596 -0.35 -13.80 -21.04
CA LEU A 596 0.22 -15.09 -21.50
C LEU A 596 -0.32 -16.29 -20.73
N HIS A 597 -0.75 -16.10 -19.49
CA HIS A 597 -1.18 -17.18 -18.61
C HIS A 597 -2.62 -16.92 -18.13
N TYR A 598 -3.51 -17.88 -18.35
CA TYR A 598 -4.87 -17.80 -17.87
C TYR A 598 -5.37 -19.17 -17.39
N LYS A 599 -6.41 -19.15 -16.56
CA LYS A 599 -7.13 -20.34 -16.14
C LYS A 599 -8.62 -20.08 -16.21
N ALA A 600 -9.33 -20.91 -16.98
CA ALA A 600 -10.78 -20.86 -17.20
C ALA A 600 -11.54 -21.83 -16.29
N GLY A 601 -12.85 -21.64 -16.17
CA GLY A 601 -13.75 -22.54 -15.45
C GLY A 601 -13.45 -22.65 -13.93
N VAL A 602 -12.85 -21.63 -13.34
CA VAL A 602 -12.39 -21.65 -11.94
C VAL A 602 -13.51 -21.24 -11.00
N LEU A 603 -13.86 -22.09 -10.07
CA LEU A 603 -14.81 -21.77 -8.99
C LEU A 603 -14.17 -20.82 -7.96
N PRO A 604 -14.97 -20.00 -7.23
CA PRO A 604 -14.44 -19.04 -6.24
C PRO A 604 -13.47 -19.67 -5.22
N GLN A 605 -13.76 -20.86 -4.75
CA GLN A 605 -12.92 -21.60 -3.79
C GLN A 605 -11.59 -22.08 -4.40
N GLU A 606 -11.59 -22.40 -5.70
CA GLU A 606 -10.41 -22.87 -6.41
C GLU A 606 -9.43 -21.71 -6.73
N LYS A 607 -9.93 -20.47 -6.81
CA LYS A 607 -9.07 -19.29 -6.98
C LYS A 607 -8.05 -19.16 -5.83
N ALA A 608 -8.51 -19.35 -4.58
CA ALA A 608 -7.61 -19.32 -3.42
C ALA A 608 -6.59 -20.47 -3.45
N ALA A 609 -7.02 -21.67 -3.84
CA ALA A 609 -6.10 -22.82 -3.98
C ALA A 609 -5.05 -22.59 -5.07
N PHE A 610 -5.41 -21.95 -6.18
CA PHE A 610 -4.49 -21.59 -7.24
C PHE A 610 -3.40 -20.63 -6.75
N ILE A 611 -3.79 -19.57 -6.03
CA ILE A 611 -2.84 -18.61 -5.41
C ILE A 611 -1.92 -19.34 -4.44
N GLY A 612 -2.48 -20.22 -3.57
CA GLY A 612 -1.69 -21.03 -2.64
C GLY A 612 -0.67 -21.93 -3.33
N ASN A 613 -0.98 -22.47 -4.51
CA ASN A 613 -0.03 -23.25 -5.31
C ASN A 613 1.11 -22.40 -5.89
N LEU A 614 0.81 -21.18 -6.37
CA LEU A 614 1.86 -20.26 -6.81
C LEU A 614 2.79 -19.88 -5.66
N GLN A 615 2.22 -19.63 -4.47
CA GLN A 615 3.00 -19.32 -3.26
C GLN A 615 3.89 -20.49 -2.82
N LYS A 616 3.39 -21.73 -2.89
CA LYS A 616 4.20 -22.95 -2.61
C LYS A 616 5.39 -23.09 -3.57
N ASN A 617 5.26 -22.61 -4.81
CA ASN A 617 6.33 -22.55 -5.78
C ASN A 617 7.29 -21.36 -5.57
N GLY A 618 7.21 -20.68 -4.43
CA GLY A 618 8.09 -19.57 -4.06
C GLY A 618 7.72 -18.22 -4.65
N LYS A 619 6.57 -18.08 -5.36
CA LYS A 619 6.11 -16.82 -5.92
C LYS A 619 5.51 -15.91 -4.86
N LYS A 620 5.70 -14.61 -5.04
CA LYS A 620 5.05 -13.57 -4.24
C LYS A 620 3.89 -12.97 -5.03
N VAL A 621 2.68 -13.36 -4.62
CA VAL A 621 1.47 -13.18 -5.41
C VAL A 621 0.65 -11.98 -4.93
N ALA A 622 0.32 -11.08 -5.87
CA ALA A 622 -0.75 -10.12 -5.68
C ALA A 622 -2.03 -10.62 -6.37
N MET A 623 -3.16 -10.60 -5.66
CA MET A 623 -4.50 -10.84 -6.24
C MET A 623 -5.22 -9.51 -6.41
N VAL A 624 -5.79 -9.30 -7.60
CA VAL A 624 -6.58 -8.12 -7.96
C VAL A 624 -7.98 -8.54 -8.33
N GLY A 625 -8.98 -7.96 -7.68
CA GLY A 625 -10.40 -8.26 -7.94
C GLY A 625 -11.34 -7.18 -7.39
N ASP A 626 -12.64 -7.34 -7.63
CA ASP A 626 -13.69 -6.46 -7.11
C ASP A 626 -14.20 -6.84 -5.70
N GLY A 627 -13.80 -8.00 -5.21
CA GLY A 627 -13.97 -8.49 -3.84
C GLY A 627 -15.26 -9.20 -3.50
N ILE A 628 -16.29 -9.17 -4.32
CA ILE A 628 -17.56 -9.86 -4.01
C ILE A 628 -17.38 -11.37 -4.09
N ASN A 629 -16.80 -11.85 -5.20
CA ASN A 629 -16.58 -13.27 -5.47
C ASN A 629 -15.16 -13.75 -5.15
N ASP A 630 -14.24 -12.81 -4.90
CA ASP A 630 -12.81 -13.07 -4.79
C ASP A 630 -12.26 -12.95 -3.37
N SER A 631 -13.12 -12.74 -2.36
CA SER A 631 -12.71 -12.48 -0.98
C SER A 631 -11.75 -13.54 -0.41
N ALA A 632 -11.98 -14.82 -0.71
CA ALA A 632 -11.11 -15.92 -0.29
C ALA A 632 -9.75 -15.87 -0.99
N ALA A 633 -9.72 -15.53 -2.29
CA ALA A 633 -8.50 -15.39 -3.07
C ALA A 633 -7.70 -14.15 -2.65
N LEU A 634 -8.37 -13.03 -2.38
CA LEU A 634 -7.77 -11.81 -1.83
C LEU A 634 -7.14 -12.07 -0.46
N ALA A 635 -7.84 -12.79 0.43
CA ALA A 635 -7.32 -13.15 1.75
C ALA A 635 -6.11 -14.08 1.69
N GLN A 636 -6.04 -14.99 0.71
CA GLN A 636 -4.93 -15.92 0.52
C GLN A 636 -3.67 -15.24 -0.03
N ALA A 637 -3.80 -14.21 -0.85
CA ALA A 637 -2.69 -13.56 -1.53
C ALA A 637 -1.72 -12.85 -0.55
N ASP A 638 -0.42 -12.77 -0.91
CA ASP A 638 0.55 -11.96 -0.16
C ASP A 638 0.11 -10.49 -0.14
N LEU A 639 -0.37 -9.99 -1.29
CA LEU A 639 -0.92 -8.65 -1.43
C LEU A 639 -2.32 -8.73 -2.07
N SER A 640 -3.34 -8.26 -1.39
CA SER A 640 -4.70 -8.09 -1.94
C SER A 640 -4.91 -6.66 -2.43
N ILE A 641 -5.44 -6.53 -3.65
CA ILE A 641 -5.75 -5.23 -4.27
C ILE A 641 -7.21 -5.23 -4.69
N ALA A 642 -8.02 -4.38 -4.07
CA ALA A 642 -9.40 -4.16 -4.47
C ALA A 642 -9.48 -3.03 -5.51
N MET A 643 -10.36 -3.19 -6.51
CA MET A 643 -10.52 -2.24 -7.62
C MET A 643 -11.90 -1.57 -7.60
N GLY A 644 -11.91 -0.27 -7.93
CA GLY A 644 -13.03 0.52 -8.40
C GLY A 644 -14.37 0.39 -7.68
N GLY A 645 -14.62 1.10 -6.60
CA GLY A 645 -15.95 1.13 -5.99
C GLY A 645 -16.49 -0.24 -5.56
N GLY A 646 -15.59 -1.21 -5.39
CA GLY A 646 -15.88 -2.55 -4.90
C GLY A 646 -16.73 -2.47 -3.63
N SER A 647 -17.43 -3.54 -3.27
CA SER A 647 -18.23 -3.57 -2.06
C SER A 647 -17.42 -3.07 -0.86
N ASP A 648 -18.08 -2.44 0.11
CA ASP A 648 -17.45 -2.03 1.38
C ASP A 648 -16.63 -3.19 1.98
N ILE A 649 -17.06 -4.44 1.77
CA ILE A 649 -16.38 -5.68 2.20
C ILE A 649 -15.01 -5.85 1.53
N ALA A 650 -14.88 -5.51 0.26
CA ALA A 650 -13.60 -5.62 -0.46
C ALA A 650 -12.57 -4.61 0.06
N MET A 651 -13.00 -3.39 0.35
CA MET A 651 -12.13 -2.36 0.93
C MET A 651 -11.64 -2.75 2.32
N ASP A 652 -12.47 -3.42 3.12
CA ASP A 652 -12.11 -3.84 4.48
C ASP A 652 -11.08 -4.98 4.48
N VAL A 653 -11.14 -5.89 3.51
CA VAL A 653 -10.24 -7.06 3.43
C VAL A 653 -8.94 -6.74 2.68
N ALA A 654 -8.98 -5.85 1.69
CA ALA A 654 -7.84 -5.58 0.84
C ALA A 654 -6.69 -4.83 1.59
N LYS A 655 -5.46 -5.23 1.30
CA LYS A 655 -4.25 -4.55 1.75
C LYS A 655 -3.98 -3.25 0.99
N MET A 656 -4.45 -3.17 -0.24
CA MET A 656 -4.49 -1.96 -1.06
C MET A 656 -5.85 -1.83 -1.73
N THR A 657 -6.35 -0.60 -1.87
CA THR A 657 -7.57 -0.29 -2.60
C THR A 657 -7.29 0.77 -3.63
N ILE A 658 -7.67 0.51 -4.87
CA ILE A 658 -7.62 1.48 -5.96
C ILE A 658 -9.03 2.00 -6.16
N ILE A 659 -9.25 3.30 -5.93
CA ILE A 659 -10.58 3.92 -5.95
C ILE A 659 -11.17 3.93 -7.36
N SER A 660 -10.33 4.14 -8.37
CA SER A 660 -10.75 4.11 -9.78
C SER A 660 -10.83 2.70 -10.34
N SER A 661 -11.46 2.57 -11.50
CA SER A 661 -11.48 1.31 -12.27
C SER A 661 -10.26 1.15 -13.20
N ASP A 662 -9.28 2.06 -13.12
CA ASP A 662 -8.10 2.10 -13.99
C ASP A 662 -7.03 1.11 -13.53
N LEU A 663 -6.77 0.08 -14.35
CA LEU A 663 -5.76 -0.94 -14.06
C LEU A 663 -4.32 -0.38 -14.05
N THR A 664 -4.03 0.72 -14.72
CA THR A 664 -2.68 1.32 -14.74
C THR A 664 -2.25 1.78 -13.34
N LYS A 665 -3.20 1.93 -12.42
CA LYS A 665 -2.90 2.21 -11.00
C LYS A 665 -2.19 1.05 -10.29
N ILE A 666 -2.30 -0.19 -10.79
CA ILE A 666 -1.60 -1.36 -10.20
C ILE A 666 -0.09 -1.25 -10.38
N PRO A 667 0.47 -1.14 -11.62
CA PRO A 667 1.90 -0.92 -11.78
C PRO A 667 2.37 0.37 -11.10
N GLU A 668 1.55 1.43 -11.05
CA GLU A 668 1.83 2.66 -10.33
C GLU A 668 1.97 2.40 -8.81
N ALA A 669 1.07 1.63 -8.20
CA ALA A 669 1.10 1.27 -6.78
C ALA A 669 2.35 0.44 -6.42
N LEU A 670 2.68 -0.56 -7.25
CA LEU A 670 3.89 -1.38 -7.07
C LEU A 670 5.18 -0.54 -7.21
N LYS A 671 5.21 0.39 -8.16
CA LYS A 671 6.34 1.30 -8.35
C LYS A 671 6.49 2.29 -7.19
N LEU A 672 5.38 2.84 -6.69
CA LEU A 672 5.37 3.70 -5.50
C LEU A 672 5.93 2.95 -4.29
N SER A 673 5.52 1.70 -4.10
CA SER A 673 6.01 0.84 -3.02
C SER A 673 7.51 0.57 -3.14
N LYS A 674 8.01 0.25 -4.35
CA LYS A 674 9.44 0.08 -4.62
C LYS A 674 10.25 1.35 -4.31
N LEU A 675 9.73 2.53 -4.69
CA LEU A 675 10.38 3.82 -4.41
C LEU A 675 10.37 4.15 -2.92
N THR A 676 9.28 3.90 -2.22
CA THR A 676 9.14 4.14 -0.78
C THR A 676 10.12 3.27 0.01
N VAL A 677 10.15 1.97 -0.25
CA VAL A 677 11.07 1.05 0.44
C VAL A 677 12.53 1.32 0.09
N ARG A 678 12.83 1.75 -1.14
CA ARG A 678 14.18 2.22 -1.50
C ARG A 678 14.58 3.45 -0.69
N THR A 679 13.66 4.40 -0.52
CA THR A 679 13.90 5.61 0.31
C THR A 679 14.14 5.23 1.77
N ILE A 680 13.37 4.28 2.33
CA ILE A 680 13.60 3.75 3.69
C ILE A 680 15.03 3.20 3.81
N ARG A 681 15.48 2.36 2.89
CA ARG A 681 16.84 1.80 2.92
C ARG A 681 17.92 2.87 2.84
N GLN A 682 17.74 3.89 2.00
CA GLN A 682 18.64 5.03 1.91
C GLN A 682 18.68 5.84 3.20
N ASN A 683 17.51 6.08 3.81
CA ASN A 683 17.42 6.78 5.09
C ASN A 683 18.14 6.03 6.20
N LEU A 684 17.95 4.70 6.28
CA LEU A 684 18.65 3.86 7.25
C LEU A 684 20.16 3.88 7.03
N PHE A 685 20.62 3.82 5.78
CA PHE A 685 22.04 3.95 5.45
C PHE A 685 22.61 5.26 5.98
N TRP A 686 21.95 6.39 5.69
CA TRP A 686 22.40 7.70 6.18
C TRP A 686 22.32 7.83 7.70
N ALA A 687 21.32 7.23 8.33
CA ALA A 687 21.19 7.26 9.78
C ALA A 687 22.30 6.49 10.51
N PHE A 688 22.84 5.42 9.91
CA PHE A 688 23.89 4.59 10.52
C PHE A 688 25.31 4.99 10.14
N ILE A 689 25.55 5.49 8.92
CA ILE A 689 26.92 5.70 8.42
C ILE A 689 27.69 6.72 9.26
N TYR A 690 27.00 7.79 9.72
CA TYR A 690 27.61 8.79 10.59
C TYR A 690 28.10 8.19 11.91
N ASN A 691 27.34 7.23 12.47
CA ASN A 691 27.70 6.59 13.72
C ASN A 691 28.80 5.56 13.54
N ILE A 692 28.76 4.75 12.46
CA ILE A 692 29.75 3.72 12.17
C ILE A 692 31.14 4.33 11.95
N ILE A 693 31.22 5.44 11.25
CA ILE A 693 32.48 6.13 11.00
C ILE A 693 32.86 7.02 12.22
N GLY A 694 31.88 7.72 12.77
CA GLY A 694 32.10 8.71 13.81
C GLY A 694 32.55 8.14 15.15
N VAL A 695 32.02 6.99 15.58
CA VAL A 695 32.34 6.38 16.89
C VAL A 695 33.83 6.00 16.99
N PRO A 696 34.44 5.27 16.06
CA PRO A 696 35.88 4.99 16.08
C PRO A 696 36.75 6.26 16.06
N VAL A 697 36.37 7.26 15.23
CA VAL A 697 37.11 8.52 15.16
C VAL A 697 37.02 9.30 16.47
N ALA A 698 35.82 9.34 17.09
CA ALA A 698 35.59 9.97 18.39
C ALA A 698 36.33 9.25 19.53
N ALA A 699 36.45 7.92 19.47
CA ALA A 699 37.24 7.12 20.41
C ALA A 699 38.76 7.38 20.31
N GLY A 700 39.23 8.03 19.23
CA GLY A 700 40.64 8.40 19.05
C GLY A 700 41.44 7.45 18.19
N VAL A 701 40.83 6.61 17.36
CA VAL A 701 41.55 5.67 16.46
C VAL A 701 42.52 6.38 15.52
N LEU A 702 42.23 7.60 15.12
CA LEU A 702 43.14 8.41 14.25
C LEU A 702 44.25 9.12 15.01
N TYR A 703 44.18 9.23 16.31
CA TYR A 703 45.16 9.98 17.10
C TYR A 703 46.58 9.43 16.98
N PRO A 704 46.86 8.12 17.04
CA PRO A 704 48.21 7.61 16.87
C PRO A 704 48.82 7.87 15.50
N VAL A 705 47.99 8.14 14.48
CA VAL A 705 48.44 8.34 13.10
C VAL A 705 48.75 9.81 12.81
N ASN A 706 47.89 10.72 13.27
CA ASN A 706 47.98 12.14 12.90
C ASN A 706 47.66 13.13 14.04
N GLY A 707 47.57 12.67 15.28
CA GLY A 707 47.24 13.51 16.44
C GLY A 707 45.78 14.05 16.44
N PHE A 708 44.89 13.53 15.56
CA PHE A 708 43.53 14.04 15.44
C PHE A 708 42.60 13.41 16.46
N LEU A 709 41.99 14.24 17.30
CA LEU A 709 40.88 13.86 18.18
C LEU A 709 39.63 14.66 17.77
N LEU A 710 38.52 13.98 17.59
CA LEU A 710 37.27 14.58 17.14
C LEU A 710 36.72 15.57 18.18
N ASN A 711 36.46 16.80 17.78
CA ASN A 711 35.86 17.80 18.63
C ASN A 711 34.34 17.49 18.85
N PRO A 712 33.84 17.57 20.10
CA PRO A 712 32.42 17.32 20.44
C PRO A 712 31.43 18.22 19.66
N MET A 713 31.81 19.45 19.31
CA MET A 713 30.97 20.36 18.50
C MET A 713 30.76 19.82 17.07
N ILE A 714 31.82 19.30 16.45
CA ILE A 714 31.75 18.68 15.13
C ILE A 714 30.87 17.43 15.17
N ALA A 715 30.98 16.63 16.23
CA ALA A 715 30.13 15.47 16.46
C ALA A 715 28.64 15.87 16.55
N GLY A 716 28.31 16.92 17.30
CA GLY A 716 26.95 17.46 17.42
C GLY A 716 26.39 17.97 16.09
N ALA A 717 27.22 18.71 15.33
CA ALA A 717 26.86 19.18 13.98
C ALA A 717 26.57 18.00 13.03
N ALA A 718 27.43 16.98 13.01
CA ALA A 718 27.24 15.79 12.19
C ALA A 718 25.90 15.09 12.49
N MET A 719 25.50 15.02 13.76
CA MET A 719 24.22 14.42 14.17
C MET A 719 23.01 15.25 13.70
N ALA A 720 23.10 16.58 13.77
CA ALA A 720 22.06 17.45 13.21
C ALA A 720 21.92 17.26 11.69
N PHE A 721 23.03 17.20 10.96
CA PHE A 721 23.04 16.94 9.51
C PHE A 721 22.51 15.55 9.15
N SER A 722 22.77 14.53 9.96
CA SER A 722 22.21 13.21 9.77
C SER A 722 20.66 13.25 9.73
N SER A 723 20.03 13.95 10.68
CA SER A 723 18.58 14.12 10.73
C SER A 723 18.05 14.89 9.52
N VAL A 724 18.73 15.96 9.11
CA VAL A 724 18.38 16.76 7.92
C VAL A 724 18.44 15.91 6.65
N SER A 725 19.49 15.08 6.50
CA SER A 725 19.68 14.20 5.34
C SER A 725 18.52 13.22 5.18
N VAL A 726 18.10 12.55 6.26
CA VAL A 726 16.99 11.58 6.28
C VAL A 726 15.67 12.25 5.91
N VAL A 727 15.38 13.40 6.52
CA VAL A 727 14.15 14.14 6.26
C VAL A 727 14.11 14.65 4.82
N THR A 728 15.20 15.25 4.35
CA THR A 728 15.28 15.77 2.97
C THR A 728 15.11 14.66 1.94
N ASN A 729 15.72 13.48 2.16
CA ASN A 729 15.57 12.33 1.28
C ASN A 729 14.11 11.83 1.26
N SER A 730 13.43 11.78 2.41
CA SER A 730 12.02 11.42 2.48
C SER A 730 11.12 12.43 1.74
N LEU A 731 11.38 13.74 1.88
CA LEU A 731 10.63 14.77 1.16
C LEU A 731 10.90 14.77 -0.35
N ARG A 732 12.09 14.34 -0.80
CA ARG A 732 12.36 14.13 -2.24
C ARG A 732 11.42 13.11 -2.87
N LEU A 733 10.96 12.10 -2.10
CA LEU A 733 9.96 11.12 -2.58
C LEU A 733 8.67 11.81 -3.02
N LYS A 734 8.21 12.85 -2.32
CA LYS A 734 7.02 13.64 -2.69
C LYS A 734 7.16 14.26 -4.08
N ARG A 735 8.36 14.75 -4.45
CA ARG A 735 8.63 15.42 -5.72
C ARG A 735 8.96 14.47 -6.88
N LYS A 736 9.33 13.21 -6.59
CA LYS A 736 9.63 12.24 -7.65
C LYS A 736 8.37 11.96 -8.45
N LYS A 737 8.43 12.18 -9.76
CA LYS A 737 7.40 11.72 -10.68
C LYS A 737 7.39 10.18 -10.68
N ILE A 738 6.22 9.59 -10.58
CA ILE A 738 6.04 8.17 -10.84
C ILE A 738 5.78 8.10 -12.35
N GLU A 739 6.82 8.32 -13.15
CA GLU A 739 6.72 8.14 -14.59
C GLU A 739 6.54 6.65 -14.86
N ILE A 740 5.40 6.31 -15.37
CA ILE A 740 5.15 5.07 -16.04
C ILE A 740 5.89 5.20 -17.36
N ALA A 741 6.75 4.25 -17.73
CA ALA A 741 7.39 4.28 -19.03
C ALA A 741 6.28 4.38 -20.07
N GLU A 742 6.26 5.46 -20.86
CA GLU A 742 5.42 5.50 -22.03
C GLU A 742 5.79 4.27 -22.86
N SER A 743 4.85 3.36 -23.04
CA SER A 743 5.01 2.26 -23.99
C SER A 743 5.39 2.92 -25.33
N PRO A 744 6.44 2.47 -26.02
CA PRO A 744 6.68 2.97 -27.36
C PRO A 744 5.36 2.79 -28.13
N ALA A 745 4.87 3.90 -28.68
CA ALA A 745 3.64 3.92 -29.45
C ALA A 745 3.57 2.67 -30.32
N ILE A 746 2.45 1.96 -30.27
CA ILE A 746 2.17 0.79 -31.09
C ILE A 746 2.09 1.30 -32.55
N GLY A 747 3.27 1.54 -33.10
CA GLY A 747 3.50 1.75 -34.51
C GLY A 747 4.02 0.44 -35.07
N ASN A 748 3.20 -0.23 -35.86
CA ASN A 748 3.45 -1.48 -36.54
C ASN A 748 3.59 -2.71 -35.64
N ALA A 749 2.45 -3.30 -35.29
CA ALA A 749 2.36 -4.66 -34.78
C ALA A 749 3.08 -5.62 -35.75
N ALA A 750 4.29 -6.03 -35.37
CA ALA A 750 4.78 -7.32 -35.80
C ALA A 750 3.74 -8.35 -35.37
N LYS A 751 3.32 -9.20 -36.31
CA LYS A 751 2.40 -10.30 -36.04
C LYS A 751 2.85 -11.03 -34.76
N PRO A 752 1.97 -11.25 -33.78
CA PRO A 752 2.34 -12.04 -32.62
C PRO A 752 2.40 -13.50 -33.03
N ASP A 753 3.61 -14.03 -33.17
CA ASP A 753 3.88 -15.48 -33.24
C ASP A 753 3.92 -16.09 -31.82
N ASN A 754 3.06 -15.62 -30.92
CA ASN A 754 2.96 -16.20 -29.60
C ASN A 754 1.57 -16.79 -29.39
N GLU A 755 1.47 -18.10 -29.50
CA GLU A 755 0.32 -18.86 -29.04
C GLU A 755 0.14 -18.62 -27.51
N VAL A 756 -1.04 -18.13 -27.14
CA VAL A 756 -1.47 -18.02 -25.75
C VAL A 756 -1.74 -19.44 -25.23
N LYS A 757 -0.96 -19.89 -24.26
CA LYS A 757 -1.05 -21.26 -23.71
C LYS A 757 -1.95 -21.31 -22.48
N PRO A 758 -2.90 -22.27 -22.44
CA PRO A 758 -3.65 -22.55 -21.22
C PRO A 758 -2.70 -23.14 -20.13
N LEU A 759 -2.98 -22.83 -18.88
CA LEU A 759 -2.28 -23.43 -17.73
C LEU A 759 -2.76 -24.88 -17.54
N THR A 760 -2.25 -25.79 -18.36
CA THR A 760 -2.35 -27.22 -18.12
C THR A 760 -1.20 -27.68 -17.22
N LYS A 761 -1.40 -28.78 -16.50
CA LYS A 761 -0.34 -29.44 -15.68
C LYS A 761 1.00 -29.41 -16.43
N LYS A 762 2.09 -29.11 -15.75
CA LYS A 762 3.43 -29.08 -16.28
C LYS A 762 3.76 -30.45 -16.87
N VAL A 763 3.49 -30.62 -18.16
CA VAL A 763 3.89 -31.83 -18.91
C VAL A 763 5.37 -31.62 -19.22
N MET A 764 6.21 -32.49 -18.67
CA MET A 764 7.61 -32.51 -19.04
C MET A 764 7.72 -33.12 -20.44
N LYS A 765 8.39 -32.40 -21.35
CA LYS A 765 8.69 -32.86 -22.70
C LYS A 765 10.16 -33.18 -22.79
N LYS A 766 10.48 -34.40 -23.35
CA LYS A 766 11.84 -34.75 -23.73
C LYS A 766 11.85 -35.25 -25.19
N GLU A 767 12.96 -35.01 -25.89
CA GLU A 767 13.18 -35.48 -27.25
C GLU A 767 14.25 -36.56 -27.26
N PHE A 768 13.95 -37.64 -27.93
CA PHE A 768 14.85 -38.76 -28.11
C PHE A 768 15.07 -39.03 -29.58
N LYS A 769 16.31 -39.18 -29.99
CA LYS A 769 16.64 -39.59 -31.35
C LYS A 769 16.30 -41.07 -31.52
N VAL A 770 15.64 -41.44 -32.60
CA VAL A 770 15.24 -42.84 -32.88
C VAL A 770 16.08 -43.40 -34.03
N GLU A 771 16.92 -44.37 -33.76
CA GLU A 771 17.72 -45.04 -34.79
C GLU A 771 17.02 -46.31 -35.29
N GLY A 772 17.16 -46.61 -36.60
CA GLY A 772 16.58 -47.80 -37.24
C GLY A 772 15.30 -47.60 -38.01
N MET A 773 14.65 -46.41 -37.92
CA MET A 773 13.41 -46.10 -38.71
C MET A 773 13.72 -45.78 -40.17
N MET A 774 13.12 -46.54 -41.12
CA MET A 774 13.29 -46.33 -42.57
C MET A 774 12.03 -45.89 -43.30
N CYS A 775 10.84 -45.98 -42.66
CA CYS A 775 9.58 -45.67 -43.34
C CYS A 775 8.50 -45.25 -42.33
N ASN A 776 7.38 -44.72 -42.83
CA ASN A 776 6.25 -44.29 -42.00
C ASN A 776 5.62 -45.42 -41.17
N HIS A 777 5.73 -46.65 -41.59
CA HIS A 777 5.26 -47.82 -40.81
C HIS A 777 6.12 -48.02 -39.55
N CYS A 778 7.45 -47.92 -39.67
CA CYS A 778 8.38 -47.95 -38.58
C CYS A 778 8.09 -46.84 -37.55
N ARG A 779 7.85 -45.61 -38.03
CA ARG A 779 7.46 -44.46 -37.23
C ARG A 779 6.21 -44.74 -36.38
N MET A 780 5.15 -45.27 -37.06
CA MET A 780 3.88 -45.58 -36.37
C MET A 780 4.02 -46.66 -35.31
N HIS A 781 4.89 -47.64 -35.50
CA HIS A 781 5.13 -48.69 -34.50
C HIS A 781 5.82 -48.12 -33.25
N VAL A 782 6.86 -47.32 -33.42
CA VAL A 782 7.54 -46.66 -32.29
C VAL A 782 6.62 -45.73 -31.54
N GLU A 783 5.83 -44.92 -32.29
CA GLU A 783 4.83 -43.99 -31.69
C GLU A 783 3.74 -44.76 -30.93
N LYS A 784 3.26 -45.88 -31.45
CA LYS A 784 2.26 -46.72 -30.75
C LYS A 784 2.87 -47.39 -29.51
N ALA A 785 4.09 -47.88 -29.56
CA ALA A 785 4.74 -48.50 -28.41
C ALA A 785 4.95 -47.52 -27.24
N LEU A 786 5.38 -46.31 -27.53
CA LEU A 786 5.54 -45.24 -26.53
C LEU A 786 4.19 -44.76 -25.95
N ASN A 787 3.17 -44.61 -26.78
CA ASN A 787 1.83 -44.22 -26.36
C ASN A 787 1.05 -45.35 -25.64
N GLY A 788 1.55 -46.59 -25.66
CA GLY A 788 1.04 -47.70 -24.87
C GLY A 788 1.40 -47.67 -23.39
N MET A 789 2.29 -46.76 -23.00
CA MET A 789 2.74 -46.62 -21.58
C MET A 789 1.84 -45.63 -20.85
N ASP A 790 1.42 -45.97 -19.62
CA ASP A 790 0.64 -45.07 -18.75
C ASP A 790 1.36 -43.77 -18.43
N GLY A 791 0.71 -42.66 -18.64
CA GLY A 791 1.24 -41.32 -18.39
C GLY A 791 2.22 -40.80 -19.44
N VAL A 792 2.39 -41.49 -20.57
CA VAL A 792 3.28 -41.09 -21.67
C VAL A 792 2.45 -40.75 -22.92
N HIS A 793 2.73 -39.59 -23.50
CA HIS A 793 2.19 -39.20 -24.81
C HIS A 793 3.37 -38.87 -25.74
N ALA A 794 3.54 -39.64 -26.79
CA ALA A 794 4.69 -39.53 -27.70
C ALA A 794 4.22 -39.18 -29.11
N THR A 795 4.96 -38.32 -29.78
CA THR A 795 4.84 -38.00 -31.20
C THR A 795 6.17 -38.28 -31.86
N VAL A 796 6.18 -39.15 -32.91
CA VAL A 796 7.41 -39.55 -33.57
C VAL A 796 7.47 -38.99 -35.00
N SER A 797 8.60 -38.34 -35.31
CA SER A 797 8.92 -37.82 -36.65
C SER A 797 9.91 -38.76 -37.37
N LEU A 798 9.76 -38.87 -38.69
CA LEU A 798 10.70 -39.64 -39.49
C LEU A 798 11.85 -38.76 -40.04
N ASN A 799 11.61 -37.46 -40.21
CA ASN A 799 12.60 -36.53 -40.75
C ASN A 799 12.52 -35.17 -40.04
N PRO A 800 13.38 -34.90 -39.03
CA PRO A 800 14.40 -35.76 -38.45
C PRO A 800 13.82 -36.96 -37.66
N PRO A 801 14.54 -38.09 -37.52
CA PRO A 801 14.05 -39.25 -36.76
C PRO A 801 14.11 -39.01 -35.26
N VAL A 802 13.06 -38.38 -34.69
CA VAL A 802 12.98 -37.98 -33.30
C VAL A 802 11.61 -38.34 -32.71
N ALA A 803 11.60 -38.86 -31.51
CA ALA A 803 10.43 -39.06 -30.67
C ALA A 803 10.36 -37.96 -29.61
N THR A 804 9.32 -37.13 -29.67
CA THR A 804 9.00 -36.15 -28.62
C THR A 804 8.04 -36.80 -27.63
N VAL A 805 8.47 -36.98 -26.40
CA VAL A 805 7.72 -37.68 -25.35
C VAL A 805 7.28 -36.68 -24.29
N GLU A 806 5.98 -36.65 -23.98
CA GLU A 806 5.33 -35.83 -22.95
C GLU A 806 4.93 -36.76 -21.79
N PHE A 807 5.29 -36.35 -20.57
CA PHE A 807 4.98 -37.10 -19.35
C PHE A 807 3.88 -36.39 -18.56
N SER A 808 2.75 -37.07 -18.33
CA SER A 808 1.62 -36.56 -17.55
C SER A 808 1.67 -36.98 -16.09
N GLU A 809 2.36 -38.09 -15.73
CA GLU A 809 2.46 -38.64 -14.38
C GLU A 809 3.91 -39.11 -14.11
N GLY A 810 4.81 -38.15 -13.78
CA GLY A 810 6.21 -38.47 -13.48
C GLY A 810 7.07 -38.82 -14.71
N GLU A 811 8.36 -38.53 -14.63
CA GLU A 811 9.31 -38.78 -15.71
C GLU A 811 9.67 -40.29 -15.78
N LYS A 812 9.56 -40.88 -16.96
CA LYS A 812 10.04 -42.22 -17.23
C LYS A 812 11.51 -42.19 -17.68
N THR A 813 12.30 -43.18 -17.26
CA THR A 813 13.71 -43.27 -17.65
C THR A 813 13.87 -43.72 -19.11
N LEU A 814 15.04 -43.42 -19.70
CA LEU A 814 15.34 -43.82 -21.08
C LEU A 814 15.26 -45.35 -21.20
N ASP A 815 15.68 -46.10 -20.19
CA ASP A 815 15.68 -47.59 -20.19
C ASP A 815 14.23 -48.13 -20.20
N GLU A 816 13.29 -47.49 -19.50
CA GLU A 816 11.88 -47.90 -19.50
C GLU A 816 11.24 -47.63 -20.87
N LEU A 817 11.52 -46.47 -21.47
CA LEU A 817 11.03 -46.12 -22.82
C LEU A 817 11.63 -47.04 -23.87
N GLN A 818 12.92 -47.38 -23.79
CA GLN A 818 13.61 -48.31 -24.67
C GLN A 818 13.02 -49.71 -24.53
N ALA A 819 12.73 -50.18 -23.33
CA ALA A 819 12.13 -51.49 -23.11
C ALA A 819 10.73 -51.60 -23.76
N ALA A 820 9.91 -50.57 -23.68
CA ALA A 820 8.60 -50.55 -24.31
C ALA A 820 8.72 -50.57 -25.84
N VAL A 821 9.65 -49.82 -26.42
CA VAL A 821 9.90 -49.81 -27.87
C VAL A 821 10.41 -51.16 -28.35
N SER A 822 11.35 -51.81 -27.59
CA SER A 822 11.90 -53.12 -27.96
C SER A 822 10.86 -54.24 -27.85
N ALA A 823 9.91 -54.16 -26.89
CA ALA A 823 8.87 -55.16 -26.67
C ALA A 823 7.77 -55.15 -27.78
N GLU A 824 7.35 -53.93 -28.22
CA GLU A 824 6.19 -53.82 -29.11
C GLU A 824 6.56 -53.40 -30.56
N ALA A 825 7.67 -52.71 -30.76
CA ALA A 825 7.99 -52.11 -32.06
C ALA A 825 9.17 -52.83 -32.78
N GLY A 826 10.05 -53.58 -32.07
CA GLY A 826 11.21 -54.29 -32.61
C GLY A 826 12.53 -53.56 -32.36
N ASP A 827 13.56 -53.83 -33.17
CA ASP A 827 14.96 -53.40 -32.99
C ASP A 827 15.17 -51.90 -33.34
N TYR A 828 14.44 -50.97 -32.65
CA TYR A 828 14.71 -49.53 -32.72
C TYR A 828 15.41 -49.06 -31.45
N THR A 829 16.31 -48.10 -31.57
CA THR A 829 17.11 -47.60 -30.43
C THR A 829 16.81 -46.15 -30.19
N LEU A 830 16.41 -45.80 -28.94
CA LEU A 830 16.25 -44.45 -28.47
C LEU A 830 17.58 -43.93 -27.89
N LYS A 831 17.95 -42.71 -28.25
CA LYS A 831 19.12 -41.99 -27.71
C LYS A 831 18.72 -40.59 -27.27
N GLU A 832 19.26 -40.09 -26.16
CA GLU A 832 19.06 -38.71 -25.71
C GLU A 832 19.66 -37.67 -26.66
#